data_06f5fe500f24a78f4e487a068e13751d
#
_entry.id   06f5fe500f24a78f4e487a068e13751d
#
_cell.length_a   1.000
_cell.length_b   1.000
_cell.length_c   1.000
_cell.angle_alpha   90.00
_cell.angle_beta   90.00
_cell.angle_gamma   90.00
#
_symmetry.space_group_name_H-M   'P 1'
#
loop_
_entity.id
_entity.type
_entity.pdbx_description
1 polymer ?
#
loop_
_entity_poly.entity_id
_entity_poly.type
_entity_poly.pdbx_seq_one_letter_code
_entity_poly.pdbx_strand_id
1 'polypeptide(L)'
;MFKRLLFFFIFSTSFVSAQIDYSDSWEDFFSYNNVKDFVKVDNMLYALSDNAIFTYDDTTQEIEKLSSVQGLSGETTSAIHYSIETNRLVIGYENGLIEVVDSDGSITISADIVSFNQTGEKSINDIFEYQGKLYLSTSFAIVEYDITELEFGDTFFIGNNSTDVNIHQITVFNDRIFAATENGVFYADSANPNLIDFNNWNTITSANNNFKNITVFNNKLYTILNTQLYEVNEMNELEFIKDFFLTVSDLKGSLTNLSVAFDSSVIVYDTQLTQIFQASANSDFEYTLNTAFAENNQLLLATKQFGILSSTFLQDAVFLEIHPEGPVSNDVFSITAKNNHLWAVYGGYAPNMAPIQPKLGYSFYDGENWYTEGNIAENSFPGFVDVSLDPTNENKVYISSFGSTNQIDTYSTGGLFVVENNEVTNFYNNLNSPLDDILATDPNIVTIRISGSTFDSRGNLWLTNIGVSNELKKLSNGSWSEFDISEGKPNGSFGLSEIVTDRNNTIWIGTRGDGVIAFNENGNRIRGLTTTATQGSLPNLNVFSLASDADNRIWIGTISGLVVFNNASGVFDADVLDAQPIIILDDGTPRKLLGDEIVNTIAVDGANNKWFGTANGGVTYTNPNGQTTIANFSTLNSPIPSDRIVKIAVDKETGKVFFATDKGIVAY
;
A
#
# COMPACT_ATOMS: atom_id res chain seq x y z
N MET A 1 -1.76 -33.49 63.49
CA MET A 1 -0.92 -33.31 62.29
C MET A 1 -1.83 -32.83 61.14
N PHE A 2 -2.08 -31.53 61.01
CA PHE A 2 -2.94 -30.90 60.04
C PHE A 2 -2.09 -30.47 58.82
N LYS A 3 -2.26 -31.09 57.65
CA LYS A 3 -1.69 -30.61 56.39
C LYS A 3 -2.60 -29.50 55.84
N ARG A 4 -2.12 -28.25 55.82
CA ARG A 4 -2.73 -27.14 55.08
C ARG A 4 -2.36 -27.30 53.61
N LEU A 5 -3.36 -27.54 52.75
CA LEU A 5 -3.25 -27.39 51.30
C LEU A 5 -3.36 -25.89 50.96
N LEU A 6 -2.29 -25.34 50.41
CA LEU A 6 -2.25 -23.98 49.86
C LEU A 6 -2.73 -24.05 48.40
N PHE A 7 -3.91 -23.58 48.11
CA PHE A 7 -4.37 -23.35 46.74
C PHE A 7 -3.73 -22.05 46.22
N PHE A 8 -2.84 -22.14 45.25
CA PHE A 8 -2.39 -21.01 44.45
C PHE A 8 -3.46 -20.75 43.37
N PHE A 9 -4.23 -19.68 43.52
CA PHE A 9 -4.99 -19.10 42.46
C PHE A 9 -4.01 -18.34 41.57
N ILE A 10 -3.73 -18.86 40.36
CA ILE A 10 -3.08 -18.11 39.29
C ILE A 10 -4.19 -17.23 38.68
N PHE A 11 -4.18 -15.96 39.04
CA PHE A 11 -4.92 -14.95 38.28
C PHE A 11 -4.17 -14.76 36.95
N SER A 12 -4.66 -15.34 35.87
CA SER A 12 -4.32 -14.89 34.53
C SER A 12 -5.00 -13.53 34.34
N THR A 13 -4.26 -12.45 34.48
CA THR A 13 -4.67 -11.14 34.01
C THR A 13 -4.52 -11.16 32.49
N SER A 14 -5.60 -11.41 31.77
CA SER A 14 -5.71 -11.02 30.37
C SER A 14 -5.56 -9.49 30.34
N PHE A 15 -4.47 -9.01 29.79
CA PHE A 15 -4.36 -7.60 29.41
C PHE A 15 -5.26 -7.42 28.18
N VAL A 16 -6.49 -6.96 28.37
CA VAL A 16 -7.27 -6.35 27.31
C VAL A 16 -6.57 -5.03 27.02
N SER A 17 -5.78 -5.01 25.98
CA SER A 17 -5.25 -3.79 25.41
C SER A 17 -6.44 -3.09 24.72
N ALA A 18 -7.01 -2.09 25.36
CA ALA A 18 -7.96 -1.22 24.69
C ALA A 18 -7.20 -0.55 23.54
N GLN A 19 -7.71 -0.69 22.32
CA GLN A 19 -7.16 -0.05 21.14
C GLN A 19 -7.28 1.47 21.29
N ILE A 20 -6.25 2.20 20.87
CA ILE A 20 -6.16 3.65 21.05
C ILE A 20 -6.71 4.31 19.78
N ASP A 21 -7.68 5.19 19.94
CA ASP A 21 -8.10 6.12 18.91
C ASP A 21 -7.06 7.26 18.82
N TYR A 22 -6.47 7.44 17.66
CA TYR A 22 -5.42 8.43 17.38
C TYR A 22 -5.95 9.67 16.63
N SER A 23 -7.26 9.76 16.34
CA SER A 23 -7.86 10.80 15.49
C SER A 23 -7.64 12.24 15.99
N ASP A 24 -7.37 12.43 17.28
CA ASP A 24 -7.02 13.74 17.85
C ASP A 24 -5.68 14.33 17.35
N SER A 25 -4.75 13.47 16.88
CA SER A 25 -3.39 13.87 16.52
C SER A 25 -2.91 13.32 15.19
N TRP A 26 -3.64 12.39 14.59
CA TRP A 26 -3.29 11.74 13.34
C TRP A 26 -4.44 11.78 12.35
N GLU A 27 -4.09 11.76 11.07
CA GLU A 27 -5.03 11.75 9.96
C GLU A 27 -4.57 10.72 8.91
N ASP A 28 -5.50 9.92 8.38
CA ASP A 28 -5.22 9.02 7.29
C ASP A 28 -5.48 9.68 5.94
N PHE A 29 -4.54 9.47 5.03
CA PHE A 29 -4.59 9.84 3.62
C PHE A 29 -4.50 8.57 2.77
N PHE A 30 -5.35 7.58 3.06
CA PHE A 30 -5.37 6.32 2.34
C PHE A 30 -6.16 6.43 1.04
N SER A 31 -5.78 5.62 0.07
CA SER A 31 -6.62 5.31 -1.07
C SER A 31 -7.68 4.29 -0.66
N TYR A 32 -8.92 4.59 -0.94
CA TYR A 32 -10.06 3.69 -0.77
C TYR A 32 -10.60 3.16 -2.11
N ASN A 33 -9.85 3.36 -3.19
CA ASN A 33 -10.26 3.02 -4.55
C ASN A 33 -10.31 1.51 -4.81
N ASN A 34 -9.44 0.73 -4.16
CA ASN A 34 -9.44 -0.72 -4.27
C ASN A 34 -10.33 -1.34 -3.19
N VAL A 35 -11.59 -1.57 -3.50
CA VAL A 35 -12.53 -2.28 -2.63
C VAL A 35 -12.49 -3.76 -2.96
N LYS A 36 -12.03 -4.57 -2.01
CA LYS A 36 -11.87 -6.04 -2.15
C LYS A 36 -13.19 -6.78 -2.02
N ASP A 37 -13.99 -6.40 -1.05
CA ASP A 37 -15.32 -6.95 -0.78
C ASP A 37 -16.18 -5.93 -0.02
N PHE A 38 -17.45 -6.21 0.17
CA PHE A 38 -18.37 -5.39 0.95
C PHE A 38 -19.55 -6.19 1.47
N VAL A 39 -20.18 -5.68 2.52
CA VAL A 39 -21.46 -6.17 3.02
C VAL A 39 -22.46 -5.01 3.07
N LYS A 40 -23.72 -5.30 2.70
CA LYS A 40 -24.82 -4.36 2.78
C LYS A 40 -25.84 -4.84 3.82
N VAL A 41 -26.14 -3.99 4.79
CA VAL A 41 -27.12 -4.26 5.85
C VAL A 41 -28.11 -3.09 5.87
N ASP A 42 -29.35 -3.35 5.48
CA ASP A 42 -30.37 -2.30 5.29
C ASP A 42 -29.86 -1.17 4.37
N ASN A 43 -29.71 0.04 4.90
CA ASN A 43 -29.22 1.20 4.16
C ASN A 43 -27.72 1.44 4.33
N MET A 44 -27.04 0.64 5.15
CA MET A 44 -25.63 0.81 5.43
C MET A 44 -24.78 -0.14 4.57
N LEU A 45 -23.79 0.39 3.88
CA LEU A 45 -22.76 -0.33 3.16
C LEU A 45 -21.46 -0.28 3.96
N TYR A 46 -20.83 -1.42 4.17
CA TYR A 46 -19.50 -1.56 4.76
C TYR A 46 -18.56 -2.08 3.67
N ALA A 47 -17.60 -1.28 3.26
CA ALA A 47 -16.69 -1.59 2.17
C ALA A 47 -15.28 -1.85 2.67
N LEU A 48 -14.73 -3.01 2.30
CA LEU A 48 -13.41 -3.49 2.65
C LEU A 48 -12.38 -2.99 1.65
N SER A 49 -11.52 -2.06 2.03
CA SER A 49 -10.41 -1.58 1.23
C SER A 49 -9.08 -2.28 1.61
N ASP A 50 -7.95 -1.88 1.05
CA ASP A 50 -6.64 -2.57 1.21
C ASP A 50 -6.22 -2.80 2.66
N ASN A 51 -6.37 -1.81 3.53
CA ASN A 51 -5.96 -1.84 4.93
C ASN A 51 -6.91 -1.03 5.85
N ALA A 52 -8.11 -0.74 5.36
CA ALA A 52 -9.11 0.06 6.05
C ALA A 52 -10.52 -0.31 5.58
N ILE A 53 -11.51 0.21 6.27
CA ILE A 53 -12.92 0.11 5.95
C ILE A 53 -13.48 1.51 5.73
N PHE A 54 -14.47 1.65 4.89
CA PHE A 54 -15.36 2.80 4.95
C PHE A 54 -16.82 2.33 4.98
N THR A 55 -17.68 3.16 5.57
CA THR A 55 -19.12 2.97 5.55
C THR A 55 -19.79 4.03 4.70
N TYR A 56 -20.93 3.68 4.12
CA TYR A 56 -21.76 4.60 3.36
C TYR A 56 -23.23 4.37 3.71
N ASP A 57 -23.93 5.43 4.11
CA ASP A 57 -25.37 5.39 4.36
C ASP A 57 -26.12 5.83 3.09
N ASP A 58 -26.86 4.91 2.47
CA ASP A 58 -27.68 5.18 1.26
C ASP A 58 -28.71 6.31 1.46
N THR A 59 -29.11 6.61 2.72
CA THR A 59 -30.13 7.62 3.03
C THR A 59 -29.56 9.01 3.17
N THR A 60 -28.47 9.15 3.94
CA THR A 60 -27.82 10.45 4.22
C THR A 60 -26.70 10.77 3.22
N GLN A 61 -26.18 9.75 2.53
CA GLN A 61 -25.02 9.80 1.65
C GLN A 61 -23.71 10.14 2.39
N GLU A 62 -23.69 9.95 3.71
CA GLU A 62 -22.51 10.15 4.54
C GLU A 62 -21.55 8.99 4.38
N ILE A 63 -20.25 9.31 4.33
CA ILE A 63 -19.16 8.36 4.31
C ILE A 63 -18.34 8.54 5.59
N GLU A 64 -18.09 7.44 6.30
CA GLU A 64 -17.21 7.42 7.46
C GLU A 64 -16.05 6.46 7.21
N LYS A 65 -14.86 6.82 7.70
CA LYS A 65 -13.64 6.01 7.58
C LYS A 65 -13.38 5.27 8.90
N LEU A 66 -12.90 4.04 8.78
CA LEU A 66 -12.39 3.24 9.88
C LEU A 66 -11.03 2.66 9.45
N SER A 67 -9.96 3.22 9.98
CA SER A 67 -8.58 2.89 9.61
C SER A 67 -7.71 2.67 10.86
N SER A 68 -6.40 2.56 10.67
CA SER A 68 -5.47 2.50 11.79
C SER A 68 -5.51 3.76 12.68
N VAL A 69 -5.96 4.89 12.16
CA VAL A 69 -6.15 6.13 12.94
C VAL A 69 -7.28 5.97 13.94
N GLN A 70 -8.38 5.29 13.57
CA GLN A 70 -9.48 4.97 14.47
C GLN A 70 -9.25 3.65 15.26
N GLY A 71 -8.09 3.04 15.11
CA GLY A 71 -7.67 1.92 15.93
C GLY A 71 -7.65 0.55 15.27
N LEU A 72 -7.88 0.40 13.97
CA LEU A 72 -7.57 -0.86 13.26
C LEU A 72 -6.05 -1.13 13.26
N SER A 73 -5.67 -2.37 13.08
CA SER A 73 -4.25 -2.77 13.01
C SER A 73 -3.49 -2.19 11.81
N GLY A 74 -4.21 -1.79 10.74
CA GLY A 74 -3.60 -1.36 9.48
C GLY A 74 -2.97 -2.50 8.67
N GLU A 75 -3.26 -3.75 9.03
CA GLU A 75 -2.84 -4.92 8.26
C GLU A 75 -3.64 -5.03 6.96
N THR A 76 -3.16 -5.86 6.03
CA THR A 76 -3.82 -6.07 4.74
C THR A 76 -5.09 -6.89 4.94
N THR A 77 -6.23 -6.28 4.67
CA THR A 77 -7.56 -6.89 4.81
C THR A 77 -7.79 -8.00 3.78
N SER A 78 -8.68 -8.96 4.07
CA SER A 78 -8.97 -10.04 3.13
C SER A 78 -10.45 -10.48 3.10
N ALA A 79 -11.18 -10.34 4.20
CA ALA A 79 -12.59 -10.74 4.29
C ALA A 79 -13.38 -9.80 5.21
N ILE A 80 -14.69 -9.67 4.97
CA ILE A 80 -15.58 -8.83 5.76
C ILE A 80 -16.91 -9.55 5.99
N HIS A 81 -17.44 -9.43 7.20
CA HIS A 81 -18.77 -9.93 7.55
C HIS A 81 -19.43 -9.00 8.57
N TYR A 82 -20.76 -8.90 8.53
CA TYR A 82 -21.54 -8.20 9.54
C TYR A 82 -22.53 -9.17 10.18
N SER A 83 -22.37 -9.42 11.46
CA SER A 83 -23.30 -10.22 12.25
C SER A 83 -24.51 -9.38 12.65
N ILE A 84 -25.67 -9.69 12.06
CA ILE A 84 -26.93 -9.01 12.39
C ILE A 84 -27.37 -9.38 13.82
N GLU A 85 -27.09 -10.60 14.28
CA GLU A 85 -27.50 -11.07 15.61
C GLU A 85 -26.77 -10.33 16.73
N THR A 86 -25.49 -10.06 16.56
CA THR A 86 -24.66 -9.38 17.57
C THR A 86 -24.44 -7.90 17.29
N ASN A 87 -24.82 -7.39 16.11
CA ASN A 87 -24.51 -6.05 15.60
C ASN A 87 -23.01 -5.75 15.60
N ARG A 88 -22.21 -6.70 15.11
CA ARG A 88 -20.75 -6.63 15.05
C ARG A 88 -20.24 -6.72 13.62
N LEU A 89 -19.29 -5.85 13.27
CA LEU A 89 -18.53 -5.95 12.03
C LEU A 89 -17.29 -6.80 12.29
N VAL A 90 -17.04 -7.79 11.44
CA VAL A 90 -15.91 -8.69 11.53
C VAL A 90 -15.02 -8.51 10.32
N ILE A 91 -13.73 -8.28 10.54
CA ILE A 91 -12.72 -8.05 9.52
C ILE A 91 -11.69 -9.17 9.62
N GLY A 92 -11.47 -9.87 8.52
CA GLY A 92 -10.42 -10.86 8.35
C GLY A 92 -9.24 -10.28 7.58
N TYR A 93 -8.03 -10.77 7.85
CA TYR A 93 -6.78 -10.28 7.30
C TYR A 93 -5.96 -11.38 6.63
N GLU A 94 -5.08 -11.00 5.70
CA GLU A 94 -4.20 -11.93 4.97
C GLU A 94 -3.21 -12.68 5.90
N ASN A 95 -2.89 -12.10 7.06
CA ASN A 95 -2.02 -12.74 8.05
C ASN A 95 -2.77 -13.65 9.05
N GLY A 96 -4.11 -13.74 8.95
CA GLY A 96 -4.96 -14.52 9.85
C GLY A 96 -5.45 -13.77 11.09
N LEU A 97 -5.20 -12.45 11.18
CA LEU A 97 -5.79 -11.60 12.20
C LEU A 97 -7.30 -11.50 12.00
N ILE A 98 -8.06 -11.36 13.10
CA ILE A 98 -9.46 -10.97 13.11
C ILE A 98 -9.60 -9.74 13.98
N GLU A 99 -10.33 -8.75 13.49
CA GLU A 99 -10.79 -7.62 14.28
C GLU A 99 -12.32 -7.60 14.26
N VAL A 100 -12.90 -7.44 15.44
CA VAL A 100 -14.35 -7.33 15.64
C VAL A 100 -14.65 -5.93 16.15
N VAL A 101 -15.45 -5.20 15.40
CA VAL A 101 -15.89 -3.85 15.75
C VAL A 101 -17.29 -3.92 16.31
N ASP A 102 -17.44 -3.52 17.56
CA ASP A 102 -18.73 -3.42 18.25
C ASP A 102 -19.49 -2.15 17.81
N SER A 103 -20.79 -2.11 18.05
CA SER A 103 -21.65 -0.98 17.68
C SER A 103 -21.32 0.34 18.39
N ASP A 104 -20.51 0.32 19.45
CA ASP A 104 -19.99 1.51 20.14
C ASP A 104 -18.63 1.97 19.60
N GLY A 105 -18.12 1.30 18.55
CA GLY A 105 -16.84 1.58 17.93
C GLY A 105 -15.64 0.91 18.61
N SER A 106 -15.84 0.16 19.70
CA SER A 106 -14.75 -0.58 20.33
C SER A 106 -14.30 -1.75 19.45
N ILE A 107 -12.99 -2.02 19.42
CA ILE A 107 -12.37 -3.03 18.55
C ILE A 107 -11.74 -4.12 19.43
N THR A 108 -12.08 -5.38 19.14
CA THR A 108 -11.45 -6.55 19.75
C THR A 108 -10.59 -7.24 18.73
N ILE A 109 -9.32 -7.49 19.08
CA ILE A 109 -8.33 -8.19 18.23
C ILE A 109 -8.20 -9.64 18.67
N SER A 110 -8.28 -10.57 17.71
CA SER A 110 -8.08 -12.00 17.92
C SER A 110 -6.96 -12.51 16.99
N ALA A 111 -5.82 -12.92 17.59
CA ALA A 111 -4.59 -13.22 16.86
C ALA A 111 -4.14 -14.69 16.96
N ASP A 112 -5.02 -15.63 17.32
CA ASP A 112 -4.66 -17.03 17.51
C ASP A 112 -4.21 -17.70 16.20
N ILE A 113 -4.84 -17.37 15.07
CA ILE A 113 -4.40 -17.86 13.75
C ILE A 113 -3.03 -17.29 13.40
N VAL A 114 -2.77 -16.00 13.69
CA VAL A 114 -1.46 -15.37 13.47
C VAL A 114 -0.36 -16.13 14.21
N SER A 115 -0.63 -16.49 15.47
CA SER A 115 0.32 -17.18 16.36
C SER A 115 0.33 -18.71 16.15
N PHE A 116 -0.63 -19.28 15.42
CA PHE A 116 -0.71 -20.71 15.16
C PHE A 116 0.54 -21.22 14.44
N ASN A 117 1.11 -22.33 14.93
CA ASN A 117 2.35 -22.88 14.38
C ASN A 117 2.08 -23.62 13.06
N GLN A 118 1.79 -22.86 12.02
CA GLN A 118 1.53 -23.28 10.66
C GLN A 118 2.60 -22.71 9.72
N THR A 119 3.12 -23.54 8.82
CA THR A 119 4.03 -23.09 7.76
C THR A 119 3.22 -22.84 6.49
N GLY A 120 3.12 -21.61 6.06
CA GLY A 120 2.35 -21.21 4.87
C GLY A 120 1.53 -19.96 5.10
N GLU A 121 0.67 -19.68 4.15
CA GLU A 121 -0.26 -18.56 4.22
C GLU A 121 -1.34 -18.82 5.28
N LYS A 122 -1.81 -17.77 5.93
CA LYS A 122 -2.83 -17.83 6.98
C LYS A 122 -4.04 -16.96 6.66
N SER A 123 -4.18 -16.56 5.40
CA SER A 123 -5.24 -15.66 4.95
C SER A 123 -6.62 -16.18 5.34
N ILE A 124 -7.47 -15.26 5.79
CA ILE A 124 -8.90 -15.49 5.93
C ILE A 124 -9.54 -15.10 4.61
N ASN A 125 -10.01 -16.08 3.84
CA ASN A 125 -10.50 -15.88 2.48
C ASN A 125 -11.98 -15.48 2.44
N ASP A 126 -12.78 -15.95 3.42
CA ASP A 126 -14.21 -15.68 3.53
C ASP A 126 -14.70 -15.92 4.95
N ILE A 127 -15.78 -15.28 5.36
CA ILE A 127 -16.39 -15.40 6.69
C ILE A 127 -17.88 -15.70 6.50
N PHE A 128 -18.33 -16.86 7.01
CA PHE A 128 -19.72 -17.29 6.93
C PHE A 128 -20.30 -17.50 8.34
N GLU A 129 -21.44 -16.87 8.65
CA GLU A 129 -22.11 -17.01 9.94
C GLU A 129 -23.22 -18.07 9.86
N TYR A 130 -23.23 -19.01 10.83
CA TYR A 130 -24.28 -19.98 10.98
C TYR A 130 -24.48 -20.35 12.45
N GLN A 131 -25.72 -20.23 12.96
CA GLN A 131 -26.11 -20.56 14.33
C GLN A 131 -25.25 -19.85 15.42
N GLY A 132 -24.93 -18.56 15.23
CA GLY A 132 -24.18 -17.76 16.19
C GLY A 132 -22.65 -18.03 16.19
N LYS A 133 -22.17 -18.80 15.22
CA LYS A 133 -20.75 -19.05 15.01
C LYS A 133 -20.30 -18.59 13.62
N LEU A 134 -19.09 -18.10 13.55
CA LEU A 134 -18.42 -17.83 12.28
C LEU A 134 -17.61 -19.03 11.86
N TYR A 135 -17.71 -19.39 10.59
CA TYR A 135 -16.84 -20.35 9.92
C TYR A 135 -15.91 -19.55 9.01
N LEU A 136 -14.64 -19.51 9.39
CA LEU A 136 -13.60 -18.78 8.67
C LEU A 136 -13.01 -19.71 7.62
N SER A 137 -13.14 -19.36 6.35
CA SER A 137 -12.43 -20.00 5.26
C SER A 137 -10.98 -19.53 5.28
N THR A 138 -10.04 -20.41 5.60
CA THR A 138 -8.63 -20.04 5.62
C THR A 138 -7.83 -20.75 4.54
N SER A 139 -6.61 -20.29 4.29
CA SER A 139 -5.70 -20.93 3.34
C SER A 139 -5.24 -22.34 3.73
N PHE A 140 -5.65 -22.88 4.89
CA PHE A 140 -5.24 -24.20 5.38
C PHE A 140 -6.36 -25.05 5.97
N ALA A 141 -7.46 -24.47 6.48
CA ALA A 141 -8.54 -25.17 7.18
C ALA A 141 -9.82 -24.32 7.23
N ILE A 142 -10.87 -24.88 7.80
CA ILE A 142 -12.03 -24.14 8.31
C ILE A 142 -11.80 -23.90 9.80
N VAL A 143 -11.89 -22.67 10.26
CA VAL A 143 -11.72 -22.30 11.67
C VAL A 143 -13.03 -21.75 12.22
N GLU A 144 -13.52 -22.33 13.30
CA GLU A 144 -14.72 -21.85 14.00
C GLU A 144 -14.34 -20.68 14.92
N TYR A 145 -15.19 -19.64 14.97
CA TYR A 145 -15.06 -18.49 15.88
C TYR A 145 -16.43 -18.16 16.48
N ASP A 146 -16.49 -18.10 17.80
CA ASP A 146 -17.69 -17.67 18.51
C ASP A 146 -17.76 -16.14 18.53
N ILE A 147 -18.71 -15.57 17.77
CA ILE A 147 -18.85 -14.11 17.65
C ILE A 147 -19.43 -13.46 18.91
N THR A 148 -20.06 -14.24 19.80
CA THR A 148 -20.62 -13.75 21.06
C THR A 148 -19.54 -13.66 22.14
N GLU A 149 -18.78 -14.74 22.31
CA GLU A 149 -17.71 -14.86 23.32
C GLU A 149 -16.38 -14.29 22.84
N LEU A 150 -16.21 -14.03 21.54
CA LEU A 150 -15.01 -13.54 20.87
C LEU A 150 -13.81 -14.48 21.04
N GLU A 151 -14.07 -15.78 20.91
CA GLU A 151 -13.08 -16.83 21.10
C GLU A 151 -13.04 -17.82 19.92
N PHE A 152 -11.86 -18.33 19.60
CA PHE A 152 -11.72 -19.39 18.60
C PHE A 152 -12.26 -20.73 19.12
N GLY A 153 -12.99 -21.42 18.28
CA GLY A 153 -13.47 -22.77 18.50
C GLY A 153 -12.60 -23.85 17.85
N ASP A 154 -13.25 -24.84 17.27
CA ASP A 154 -12.58 -25.96 16.61
C ASP A 154 -11.97 -25.57 15.25
N THR A 155 -10.91 -26.30 14.85
CA THR A 155 -10.30 -26.17 13.52
C THR A 155 -10.48 -27.47 12.75
N PHE A 156 -11.06 -27.37 11.54
CA PHE A 156 -11.38 -28.53 10.70
C PHE A 156 -10.40 -28.62 9.53
N PHE A 157 -9.43 -29.54 9.65
CA PHE A 157 -8.52 -29.92 8.57
C PHE A 157 -9.18 -30.97 7.70
N ILE A 158 -9.86 -30.53 6.64
CA ILE A 158 -10.78 -31.39 5.85
C ILE A 158 -10.09 -32.23 4.76
N GLY A 159 -8.79 -32.00 4.54
CA GLY A 159 -8.02 -32.82 3.59
C GLY A 159 -7.78 -34.23 4.06
N ASN A 160 -7.47 -35.13 3.15
CA ASN A 160 -7.19 -36.54 3.46
C ASN A 160 -6.09 -36.66 4.54
N ASN A 161 -6.35 -37.45 5.57
CA ASN A 161 -5.49 -37.59 6.77
C ASN A 161 -5.27 -36.24 7.50
N SER A 162 -6.29 -35.42 7.56
CA SER A 162 -6.25 -34.08 8.18
C SER A 162 -5.14 -33.18 7.61
N THR A 163 -4.91 -33.23 6.31
CA THR A 163 -3.99 -32.31 5.64
C THR A 163 -4.64 -30.96 5.38
N ASP A 164 -3.80 -29.96 5.22
CA ASP A 164 -4.21 -28.60 4.85
C ASP A 164 -4.91 -28.60 3.49
N VAL A 165 -5.94 -27.79 3.39
CA VAL A 165 -6.64 -27.47 2.14
C VAL A 165 -6.99 -25.98 2.16
N ASN A 166 -6.69 -25.28 1.07
CA ASN A 166 -7.11 -23.90 0.92
C ASN A 166 -8.62 -23.83 0.69
N ILE A 167 -9.34 -23.26 1.65
CA ILE A 167 -10.79 -23.06 1.62
C ILE A 167 -11.04 -21.66 1.07
N HIS A 168 -11.75 -21.59 -0.04
CA HIS A 168 -12.06 -20.29 -0.67
C HIS A 168 -13.35 -19.68 -0.12
N GLN A 169 -14.40 -20.48 -0.01
CA GLN A 169 -15.70 -20.00 0.45
C GLN A 169 -16.51 -21.14 1.08
N ILE A 170 -17.34 -20.79 2.06
CA ILE A 170 -18.23 -21.71 2.76
C ILE A 170 -19.67 -21.23 2.65
N THR A 171 -20.61 -22.19 2.63
CA THR A 171 -22.04 -21.92 2.81
C THR A 171 -22.73 -23.11 3.47
N VAL A 172 -23.92 -22.89 4.02
CA VAL A 172 -24.78 -23.96 4.55
C VAL A 172 -26.04 -24.07 3.71
N PHE A 173 -26.34 -25.27 3.28
CA PHE A 173 -27.53 -25.59 2.50
C PHE A 173 -28.08 -26.96 2.89
N ASN A 174 -29.40 -27.06 3.18
CA ASN A 174 -30.09 -28.30 3.56
C ASN A 174 -29.37 -29.08 4.67
N ASP A 175 -29.08 -28.40 5.79
CA ASP A 175 -28.40 -28.94 6.97
C ASP A 175 -26.98 -29.48 6.70
N ARG A 176 -26.34 -29.06 5.65
CA ARG A 176 -24.94 -29.39 5.31
C ARG A 176 -24.08 -28.15 5.13
N ILE A 177 -22.87 -28.23 5.65
CA ILE A 177 -21.81 -27.27 5.36
C ILE A 177 -21.17 -27.68 4.04
N PHE A 178 -21.04 -26.74 3.10
CA PHE A 178 -20.33 -26.90 1.83
C PHE A 178 -19.15 -25.96 1.79
N ALA A 179 -17.99 -26.46 1.35
CA ALA A 179 -16.76 -25.70 1.20
C ALA A 179 -16.22 -25.80 -0.22
N ALA A 180 -16.13 -24.69 -0.92
CA ALA A 180 -15.41 -24.55 -2.19
C ALA A 180 -13.91 -24.42 -1.89
N THR A 181 -13.09 -25.30 -2.49
CA THR A 181 -11.68 -25.43 -2.17
C THR A 181 -10.82 -25.58 -3.41
N GLU A 182 -9.51 -25.48 -3.25
CA GLU A 182 -8.53 -25.77 -4.32
C GLU A 182 -8.58 -27.24 -4.81
N ASN A 183 -9.13 -28.14 -4.00
CA ASN A 183 -9.14 -29.59 -4.25
C ASN A 183 -10.54 -30.16 -4.53
N GLY A 184 -11.55 -29.34 -4.72
CA GLY A 184 -12.92 -29.77 -4.98
C GLY A 184 -13.94 -29.04 -4.11
N VAL A 185 -15.18 -29.52 -4.11
CA VAL A 185 -16.21 -29.09 -3.18
C VAL A 185 -16.40 -30.16 -2.11
N PHE A 186 -16.13 -29.80 -0.87
CA PHE A 186 -16.32 -30.68 0.29
C PHE A 186 -17.66 -30.40 0.94
N TYR A 187 -18.24 -31.42 1.61
CA TYR A 187 -19.44 -31.22 2.42
C TYR A 187 -19.47 -32.15 3.63
N ALA A 188 -20.13 -31.70 4.69
CA ALA A 188 -20.41 -32.45 5.90
C ALA A 188 -21.80 -32.10 6.46
N ASP A 189 -22.36 -32.98 7.29
CA ASP A 189 -23.59 -32.71 8.03
C ASP A 189 -23.29 -31.63 9.09
N SER A 190 -24.02 -30.50 9.06
CA SER A 190 -23.80 -29.37 9.99
C SER A 190 -24.10 -29.72 11.46
N ALA A 191 -24.93 -30.75 11.71
CA ALA A 191 -25.23 -31.23 13.04
C ALA A 191 -24.25 -32.32 13.54
N ASN A 192 -23.21 -32.67 12.76
CA ASN A 192 -22.23 -33.69 13.16
C ASN A 192 -21.34 -33.11 14.30
N PRO A 193 -21.33 -33.75 15.50
CA PRO A 193 -20.56 -33.25 16.64
C PRO A 193 -19.04 -33.48 16.49
N ASN A 194 -18.58 -34.11 15.44
CA ASN A 194 -17.17 -34.46 15.21
C ASN A 194 -16.69 -34.00 13.82
N LEU A 195 -16.84 -32.73 13.49
CA LEU A 195 -16.36 -32.13 12.25
C LEU A 195 -14.82 -32.05 12.17
N ILE A 196 -14.12 -32.21 13.31
CA ILE A 196 -12.65 -32.29 13.38
C ILE A 196 -12.13 -33.53 12.64
N ASP A 197 -12.88 -34.64 12.63
CA ASP A 197 -12.49 -35.84 11.90
C ASP A 197 -12.75 -35.68 10.40
N PHE A 198 -11.68 -35.61 9.61
CA PHE A 198 -11.75 -35.50 8.16
C PHE A 198 -12.59 -36.59 7.48
N ASN A 199 -12.77 -37.77 8.09
CA ASN A 199 -13.62 -38.82 7.56
C ASN A 199 -15.12 -38.48 7.53
N ASN A 200 -15.53 -37.43 8.25
CA ASN A 200 -16.90 -36.89 8.23
C ASN A 200 -17.13 -35.90 7.07
N TRP A 201 -16.08 -35.55 6.35
CA TRP A 201 -16.15 -34.70 5.17
C TRP A 201 -16.11 -35.55 3.89
N ASN A 202 -17.01 -35.27 2.97
CA ASN A 202 -17.11 -35.92 1.68
C ASN A 202 -16.78 -34.93 0.57
N THR A 203 -16.33 -35.41 -0.58
CA THR A 203 -16.11 -34.56 -1.77
C THR A 203 -17.12 -34.84 -2.84
N ILE A 204 -17.62 -33.85 -3.55
CA ILE A 204 -18.52 -33.99 -4.71
C ILE A 204 -17.80 -33.97 -6.05
N THR A 205 -16.52 -33.61 -6.05
CA THR A 205 -15.67 -33.59 -7.24
C THR A 205 -14.35 -34.28 -6.94
N SER A 206 -13.67 -34.77 -8.01
CA SER A 206 -12.32 -35.32 -7.86
C SER A 206 -11.32 -34.23 -7.45
N ALA A 207 -10.27 -34.62 -6.73
CA ALA A 207 -9.14 -33.73 -6.40
C ALA A 207 -8.54 -33.08 -7.65
N ASN A 208 -7.92 -31.93 -7.46
CA ASN A 208 -7.30 -31.04 -8.45
C ASN A 208 -8.27 -30.11 -9.24
N ASN A 209 -9.52 -30.04 -8.85
CA ASN A 209 -10.44 -29.04 -9.36
C ASN A 209 -10.54 -27.88 -8.35
N ASN A 210 -10.15 -26.68 -8.79
CA ASN A 210 -10.18 -25.47 -7.96
C ASN A 210 -11.54 -24.78 -8.10
N PHE A 211 -12.37 -24.86 -7.06
CA PHE A 211 -13.65 -24.15 -6.95
C PHE A 211 -13.48 -22.94 -6.05
N LYS A 212 -13.67 -21.74 -6.59
CA LYS A 212 -13.49 -20.49 -5.85
C LYS A 212 -14.74 -20.02 -5.13
N ASN A 213 -15.91 -20.23 -5.74
CA ASN A 213 -17.15 -19.66 -5.24
C ASN A 213 -18.21 -20.75 -5.05
N ILE A 214 -18.99 -20.58 -3.98
CA ILE A 214 -20.18 -21.39 -3.70
C ILE A 214 -21.24 -20.52 -3.03
N THR A 215 -22.47 -20.52 -3.54
CA THR A 215 -23.52 -19.64 -3.03
C THR A 215 -24.88 -20.31 -3.10
N VAL A 216 -25.76 -19.94 -2.17
CA VAL A 216 -27.19 -20.33 -2.21
C VAL A 216 -27.97 -19.23 -2.91
N PHE A 217 -28.75 -19.62 -3.90
CA PHE A 217 -29.67 -18.72 -4.58
C PHE A 217 -30.97 -19.44 -4.94
N ASN A 218 -32.10 -18.80 -4.66
CA ASN A 218 -33.44 -19.33 -4.92
C ASN A 218 -33.62 -20.81 -4.48
N ASN A 219 -33.20 -21.13 -3.24
CA ASN A 219 -33.25 -22.47 -2.64
C ASN A 219 -32.51 -23.55 -3.44
N LYS A 220 -31.41 -23.19 -4.10
CA LYS A 220 -30.49 -24.05 -4.80
C LYS A 220 -29.05 -23.64 -4.50
N LEU A 221 -28.14 -24.60 -4.59
CA LEU A 221 -26.72 -24.38 -4.35
C LEU A 221 -25.97 -24.31 -5.67
N TYR A 222 -25.21 -23.24 -5.89
CA TYR A 222 -24.44 -23.00 -7.10
C TYR A 222 -22.96 -22.86 -6.80
N THR A 223 -22.13 -23.32 -7.74
CA THR A 223 -20.67 -23.18 -7.67
C THR A 223 -20.06 -22.92 -9.04
N ILE A 224 -18.84 -22.38 -9.06
CA ILE A 224 -18.09 -22.07 -10.28
C ILE A 224 -16.84 -22.94 -10.37
N LEU A 225 -16.64 -23.52 -11.55
CA LEU A 225 -15.37 -24.10 -11.95
C LEU A 225 -14.85 -23.38 -13.20
N ASN A 226 -13.84 -22.53 -13.05
CA ASN A 226 -13.25 -21.68 -14.09
C ASN A 226 -14.27 -20.76 -14.77
N THR A 227 -14.81 -21.17 -15.93
CA THR A 227 -15.78 -20.42 -16.75
C THR A 227 -17.20 -20.94 -16.63
N GLN A 228 -17.41 -22.02 -15.85
CA GLN A 228 -18.64 -22.79 -15.87
C GLN A 228 -19.40 -22.74 -14.56
N LEU A 229 -20.70 -22.49 -14.65
CA LEU A 229 -21.66 -22.53 -13.56
C LEU A 229 -22.25 -23.91 -13.44
N TYR A 230 -22.28 -24.44 -12.23
CA TYR A 230 -22.90 -25.71 -11.86
C TYR A 230 -23.90 -25.50 -10.72
N GLU A 231 -24.98 -26.29 -10.74
CA GLU A 231 -25.85 -26.51 -9.59
C GLU A 231 -25.36 -27.80 -8.86
N VAL A 232 -25.31 -27.75 -7.55
CA VAL A 232 -25.13 -28.95 -6.71
C VAL A 232 -26.52 -29.52 -6.44
N ASN A 233 -26.84 -30.65 -7.03
CA ASN A 233 -28.16 -31.28 -6.93
C ASN A 233 -28.36 -31.99 -5.57
N GLU A 234 -29.56 -32.50 -5.32
CA GLU A 234 -29.91 -33.20 -4.07
C GLU A 234 -29.08 -34.48 -3.80
N MET A 235 -28.48 -35.08 -4.82
CA MET A 235 -27.56 -36.24 -4.71
C MET A 235 -26.11 -35.78 -4.42
N ASN A 236 -25.84 -34.51 -4.25
CA ASN A 236 -24.51 -33.88 -4.14
C ASN A 236 -23.64 -34.16 -5.40
N GLU A 237 -24.24 -34.06 -6.58
CA GLU A 237 -23.54 -34.12 -7.85
C GLU A 237 -23.58 -32.79 -8.55
N LEU A 238 -22.56 -32.49 -9.37
CA LEU A 238 -22.50 -31.26 -10.17
C LEU A 238 -23.35 -31.40 -11.42
N GLU A 239 -24.36 -30.58 -11.55
CA GLU A 239 -25.18 -30.45 -12.75
C GLU A 239 -24.78 -29.19 -13.52
N PHE A 240 -24.30 -29.34 -14.75
CA PHE A 240 -23.86 -28.24 -15.60
C PHE A 240 -25.03 -27.34 -15.98
N ILE A 241 -24.89 -26.05 -15.73
CA ILE A 241 -25.90 -25.03 -16.09
C ILE A 241 -25.46 -24.24 -17.32
N LYS A 242 -24.26 -23.63 -17.29
CA LYS A 242 -23.82 -22.71 -18.33
C LYS A 242 -22.29 -22.56 -18.37
N ASP A 243 -21.74 -22.34 -19.57
CA ASP A 243 -20.38 -21.87 -19.79
C ASP A 243 -20.41 -20.39 -20.24
N PHE A 244 -19.66 -19.53 -19.56
CA PHE A 244 -19.55 -18.11 -19.87
C PHE A 244 -18.43 -17.81 -20.87
N PHE A 245 -17.51 -18.78 -21.08
CA PHE A 245 -16.29 -18.62 -21.90
C PHE A 245 -15.34 -17.51 -21.41
N LEU A 246 -15.63 -16.93 -20.25
CA LEU A 246 -14.84 -15.93 -19.51
C LEU A 246 -14.62 -16.45 -18.11
N THR A 247 -13.44 -16.19 -17.54
CA THR A 247 -13.15 -16.55 -16.16
C THR A 247 -14.06 -15.76 -15.22
N VAL A 248 -14.79 -16.47 -14.37
CA VAL A 248 -15.63 -15.85 -13.35
C VAL A 248 -14.75 -15.43 -12.18
N SER A 249 -14.83 -14.16 -11.81
CA SER A 249 -14.10 -13.58 -10.67
C SER A 249 -14.84 -13.84 -9.37
N ASP A 250 -16.17 -13.68 -9.36
CA ASP A 250 -17.01 -13.86 -8.18
C ASP A 250 -18.45 -14.26 -8.53
N LEU A 251 -19.13 -14.92 -7.58
CA LEU A 251 -20.51 -15.38 -7.68
C LEU A 251 -21.24 -15.07 -6.37
N LYS A 252 -22.22 -14.15 -6.40
CA LYS A 252 -23.03 -13.79 -5.23
C LYS A 252 -24.52 -13.93 -5.50
N GLY A 253 -25.21 -14.65 -4.60
CA GLY A 253 -26.67 -14.74 -4.57
C GLY A 253 -27.27 -13.76 -3.57
N SER A 254 -28.36 -13.09 -3.97
CA SER A 254 -29.23 -12.32 -3.07
C SER A 254 -30.62 -12.96 -2.97
N LEU A 255 -31.57 -12.31 -2.31
CA LEU A 255 -32.95 -12.80 -2.30
C LEU A 255 -33.60 -12.78 -3.68
N THR A 256 -33.21 -11.89 -4.55
CA THR A 256 -33.87 -11.65 -5.86
C THR A 256 -33.00 -11.97 -7.06
N ASN A 257 -31.67 -11.92 -6.94
CA ASN A 257 -30.75 -11.97 -8.07
C ASN A 257 -29.52 -12.85 -7.81
N LEU A 258 -28.96 -13.40 -8.89
CA LEU A 258 -27.66 -14.03 -8.93
C LEU A 258 -26.72 -13.16 -9.76
N SER A 259 -25.65 -12.66 -9.14
CA SER A 259 -24.61 -11.86 -9.79
C SER A 259 -23.44 -12.73 -10.18
N VAL A 260 -23.01 -12.68 -11.43
CA VAL A 260 -21.81 -13.36 -11.94
C VAL A 260 -20.85 -12.26 -12.42
N ALA A 261 -19.77 -12.06 -11.65
CA ALA A 261 -18.75 -11.06 -11.94
C ALA A 261 -17.61 -11.67 -12.78
N PHE A 262 -17.11 -10.87 -13.72
CA PHE A 262 -15.91 -11.12 -14.52
C PHE A 262 -14.93 -9.98 -14.27
N ASP A 263 -13.77 -10.04 -14.88
CA ASP A 263 -12.74 -9.02 -14.70
C ASP A 263 -13.24 -7.58 -14.98
N SER A 264 -14.01 -7.38 -16.04
CA SER A 264 -14.50 -6.04 -16.48
C SER A 264 -16.00 -5.99 -16.78
N SER A 265 -16.77 -6.95 -16.30
CA SER A 265 -18.22 -6.97 -16.52
C SER A 265 -18.94 -7.83 -15.49
N VAL A 266 -20.25 -7.63 -15.36
CA VAL A 266 -21.14 -8.43 -14.52
C VAL A 266 -22.39 -8.80 -15.30
N ILE A 267 -22.90 -10.01 -15.08
CA ILE A 267 -24.21 -10.46 -15.56
C ILE A 267 -25.10 -10.73 -14.35
N VAL A 268 -26.32 -10.22 -14.40
CA VAL A 268 -27.33 -10.40 -13.35
C VAL A 268 -28.48 -11.28 -13.88
N TYR A 269 -28.80 -12.31 -13.09
CA TYR A 269 -29.87 -13.26 -13.35
C TYR A 269 -31.02 -13.10 -12.37
N ASP A 270 -32.24 -13.35 -12.84
CA ASP A 270 -33.42 -13.51 -11.98
C ASP A 270 -33.51 -14.92 -11.35
N THR A 271 -34.57 -15.18 -10.59
CA THR A 271 -34.81 -16.46 -9.91
C THR A 271 -35.04 -17.64 -10.86
N GLN A 272 -35.29 -17.41 -12.15
CA GLN A 272 -35.39 -18.43 -13.19
C GLN A 272 -34.09 -18.60 -13.99
N LEU A 273 -32.98 -18.00 -13.55
CA LEU A 273 -31.71 -17.93 -14.26
C LEU A 273 -31.84 -17.29 -15.66
N THR A 274 -32.82 -16.38 -15.82
CA THR A 274 -32.90 -15.54 -17.02
C THR A 274 -31.99 -14.33 -16.81
N GLN A 275 -31.13 -14.04 -17.78
CA GLN A 275 -30.31 -12.83 -17.77
C GLN A 275 -31.21 -11.61 -17.89
N ILE A 276 -31.22 -10.74 -16.86
CA ILE A 276 -32.05 -9.55 -16.82
C ILE A 276 -31.25 -8.26 -17.01
N PHE A 277 -29.93 -8.30 -16.69
CA PHE A 277 -29.06 -7.15 -16.81
C PHE A 277 -27.61 -7.56 -17.10
N GLN A 278 -26.85 -6.65 -17.71
CA GLN A 278 -25.41 -6.75 -17.87
C GLN A 278 -24.79 -5.35 -17.83
N ALA A 279 -23.71 -5.19 -17.08
CA ALA A 279 -22.89 -3.99 -17.12
C ALA A 279 -21.45 -4.37 -17.50
N SER A 280 -20.77 -3.46 -18.18
CA SER A 280 -19.35 -3.63 -18.55
C SER A 280 -18.61 -2.31 -18.34
N ALA A 281 -17.32 -2.40 -18.12
CA ALA A 281 -16.43 -1.25 -18.09
C ALA A 281 -16.57 -0.45 -19.39
N ASN A 282 -16.46 0.87 -19.29
CA ASN A 282 -16.62 1.82 -20.39
C ASN A 282 -15.53 2.89 -20.31
N SER A 283 -15.54 3.87 -21.21
CA SER A 283 -14.52 4.95 -21.24
C SER A 283 -14.51 5.85 -20.01
N ASP A 284 -15.64 5.97 -19.31
CA ASP A 284 -15.74 6.80 -18.11
C ASP A 284 -15.28 6.03 -16.86
N PHE A 285 -15.51 4.70 -16.86
CA PHE A 285 -15.14 3.79 -15.80
C PHE A 285 -14.47 2.54 -16.38
N GLU A 286 -13.15 2.61 -16.58
CA GLU A 286 -12.31 1.46 -16.97
C GLU A 286 -11.96 0.63 -15.73
N TYR A 287 -12.95 -0.03 -15.14
CA TYR A 287 -12.78 -0.78 -13.90
C TYR A 287 -12.33 -2.22 -14.10
N THR A 288 -11.67 -2.75 -13.07
CA THR A 288 -11.48 -4.17 -12.81
C THR A 288 -12.29 -4.55 -11.57
N LEU A 289 -13.14 -5.58 -11.68
CA LEU A 289 -13.99 -6.02 -10.57
C LEU A 289 -13.25 -6.97 -9.62
N ASN A 290 -13.46 -6.76 -8.33
CA ASN A 290 -13.20 -7.74 -7.28
C ASN A 290 -14.46 -8.58 -7.02
N THR A 291 -15.62 -7.93 -6.83
CA THR A 291 -16.91 -8.60 -6.61
C THR A 291 -18.06 -7.74 -7.11
N ALA A 292 -19.25 -8.33 -7.25
CA ALA A 292 -20.47 -7.64 -7.63
C ALA A 292 -21.69 -8.22 -6.91
N PHE A 293 -22.62 -7.36 -6.49
CA PHE A 293 -23.85 -7.77 -5.84
C PHE A 293 -25.04 -7.04 -6.44
N ALA A 294 -26.12 -7.78 -6.69
CA ALA A 294 -27.35 -7.21 -7.24
C ALA A 294 -28.55 -7.65 -6.40
N GLU A 295 -29.40 -6.70 -6.04
CA GLU A 295 -30.62 -6.94 -5.33
C GLU A 295 -31.65 -5.82 -5.57
N ASN A 296 -32.93 -6.18 -5.73
CA ASN A 296 -34.03 -5.23 -5.85
C ASN A 296 -33.80 -4.08 -6.84
N ASN A 297 -33.24 -4.38 -8.03
CA ASN A 297 -32.91 -3.40 -9.08
C ASN A 297 -31.70 -2.49 -8.76
N GLN A 298 -30.99 -2.72 -7.67
CA GLN A 298 -29.71 -2.08 -7.37
C GLN A 298 -28.54 -3.01 -7.77
N LEU A 299 -27.50 -2.44 -8.36
CA LEU A 299 -26.23 -3.09 -8.66
C LEU A 299 -25.12 -2.37 -7.92
N LEU A 300 -24.31 -3.11 -7.17
CA LEU A 300 -23.10 -2.64 -6.50
C LEU A 300 -21.89 -3.40 -7.04
N LEU A 301 -20.87 -2.68 -7.47
CA LEU A 301 -19.63 -3.21 -8.03
C LEU A 301 -18.45 -2.79 -7.14
N ALA A 302 -17.76 -3.72 -6.53
CA ALA A 302 -16.49 -3.44 -5.86
C ALA A 302 -15.36 -3.49 -6.90
N THR A 303 -14.67 -2.39 -7.07
CA THR A 303 -13.66 -2.20 -8.11
C THR A 303 -12.27 -2.00 -7.52
N LYS A 304 -11.24 -2.20 -8.34
CA LYS A 304 -9.85 -1.88 -7.96
C LYS A 304 -9.53 -0.40 -8.08
N GLN A 305 -10.31 0.38 -8.85
CA GLN A 305 -9.95 1.75 -9.23
C GLN A 305 -10.92 2.82 -8.71
N PHE A 306 -12.19 2.48 -8.48
CA PHE A 306 -13.28 3.44 -8.26
C PHE A 306 -14.10 3.15 -7.00
N GLY A 307 -13.51 2.47 -6.00
CA GLY A 307 -14.25 2.10 -4.82
C GLY A 307 -15.45 1.20 -5.14
N ILE A 308 -16.63 1.59 -4.67
CA ILE A 308 -17.91 0.98 -5.05
C ILE A 308 -18.56 1.81 -6.16
N LEU A 309 -18.92 1.18 -7.26
CA LEU A 309 -19.80 1.76 -8.27
C LEU A 309 -21.22 1.26 -8.05
N SER A 310 -22.14 2.18 -7.78
CA SER A 310 -23.57 1.89 -7.60
C SER A 310 -24.37 2.28 -8.83
N SER A 311 -25.28 1.41 -9.27
CA SER A 311 -26.15 1.65 -10.42
C SER A 311 -27.49 0.95 -10.25
N THR A 312 -28.40 1.19 -11.20
CA THR A 312 -29.69 0.46 -11.34
C THR A 312 -29.73 -0.30 -12.65
N PHE A 313 -30.65 -1.26 -12.80
CA PHE A 313 -30.80 -2.07 -14.03
C PHE A 313 -31.43 -1.28 -15.18
N LEU A 314 -30.81 -0.18 -15.57
CA LEU A 314 -31.21 0.62 -16.73
C LEU A 314 -30.28 0.34 -17.92
N GLN A 315 -30.82 0.49 -19.14
CA GLN A 315 -30.10 0.16 -20.37
C GLN A 315 -28.77 0.94 -20.54
N ASP A 316 -28.74 2.20 -20.07
CA ASP A 316 -27.54 3.03 -20.01
C ASP A 316 -27.19 3.23 -18.52
N ALA A 317 -26.49 2.27 -17.94
CA ALA A 317 -26.12 2.32 -16.52
C ALA A 317 -25.28 3.56 -16.21
N VAL A 318 -25.84 4.45 -15.40
CA VAL A 318 -25.11 5.57 -14.82
C VAL A 318 -24.56 5.08 -13.48
N PHE A 319 -23.25 5.14 -13.32
CA PHE A 319 -22.60 4.77 -12.08
C PHE A 319 -22.44 5.97 -11.14
N LEU A 320 -22.77 5.75 -9.87
CA LEU A 320 -22.40 6.63 -8.77
C LEU A 320 -21.14 6.01 -8.12
N GLU A 321 -20.07 6.77 -8.08
CA GLU A 321 -18.82 6.39 -7.41
C GLU A 321 -18.94 6.68 -5.91
N ILE A 322 -18.59 5.70 -5.08
CA ILE A 322 -18.73 5.75 -3.62
C ILE A 322 -17.42 5.29 -2.99
N HIS A 323 -16.65 6.21 -2.47
CA HIS A 323 -15.49 6.01 -1.60
C HIS A 323 -15.09 7.32 -0.92
N PRO A 324 -14.34 7.31 0.18
CA PRO A 324 -13.71 8.51 0.72
C PRO A 324 -12.71 9.11 -0.27
N GLU A 325 -12.59 10.42 -0.29
CA GLU A 325 -11.55 11.07 -1.06
C GLU A 325 -10.15 10.68 -0.56
N GLY A 326 -9.22 10.50 -1.48
CA GLY A 326 -7.86 10.07 -1.19
C GLY A 326 -6.94 10.07 -2.41
N PRO A 327 -5.68 9.68 -2.25
CA PRO A 327 -4.77 9.48 -3.37
C PRO A 327 -5.22 8.29 -4.23
N VAL A 328 -4.71 8.19 -5.46
CA VAL A 328 -5.13 7.12 -6.39
C VAL A 328 -4.70 5.72 -5.92
N SER A 329 -3.65 5.62 -5.10
CA SER A 329 -3.11 4.34 -4.62
C SER A 329 -2.42 4.50 -3.27
N ASN A 330 -2.41 3.43 -2.48
CA ASN A 330 -1.62 3.31 -1.25
C ASN A 330 -0.15 2.95 -1.53
N ASP A 331 0.20 2.49 -2.74
CA ASP A 331 1.58 2.18 -3.15
C ASP A 331 2.31 3.45 -3.62
N VAL A 332 2.69 4.27 -2.65
CA VAL A 332 3.32 5.58 -2.87
C VAL A 332 4.84 5.44 -2.94
N PHE A 333 5.48 6.06 -3.93
CA PHE A 333 6.95 6.07 -4.06
C PHE A 333 7.60 7.32 -3.45
N SER A 334 7.02 8.50 -3.66
CA SER A 334 7.54 9.75 -3.10
C SER A 334 6.43 10.75 -2.82
N ILE A 335 6.65 11.58 -1.80
CA ILE A 335 5.74 12.66 -1.41
C ILE A 335 6.52 13.94 -1.14
N THR A 336 5.86 15.09 -1.32
CA THR A 336 6.33 16.39 -0.86
C THR A 336 5.17 17.23 -0.35
N ALA A 337 5.42 18.08 0.66
CA ALA A 337 4.36 18.87 1.29
C ALA A 337 4.80 20.31 1.56
N LYS A 338 3.85 21.27 1.45
CA LYS A 338 4.04 22.68 1.80
C LYS A 338 2.68 23.38 1.88
N ASN A 339 2.48 24.26 2.86
CA ASN A 339 1.27 25.08 3.03
C ASN A 339 -0.03 24.24 3.06
N ASN A 340 -0.03 23.12 3.77
CA ASN A 340 -1.11 22.14 3.82
C ASN A 340 -1.42 21.43 2.48
N HIS A 341 -0.58 21.63 1.45
CA HIS A 341 -0.66 20.88 0.21
C HIS A 341 0.22 19.62 0.28
N LEU A 342 -0.23 18.53 -0.31
CA LEU A 342 0.51 17.27 -0.40
C LEU A 342 0.49 16.78 -1.85
N TRP A 343 1.67 16.43 -2.36
CA TRP A 343 1.84 15.76 -3.65
C TRP A 343 2.32 14.34 -3.43
N ALA A 344 1.74 13.39 -4.15
CA ALA A 344 2.14 11.98 -4.12
C ALA A 344 2.36 11.44 -5.54
N VAL A 345 3.41 10.63 -5.72
CA VAL A 345 3.76 9.97 -6.99
C VAL A 345 4.02 8.49 -6.77
N TYR A 346 3.75 7.69 -7.80
CA TYR A 346 3.58 6.22 -7.71
C TYR A 346 4.55 5.43 -8.58
N GLY A 347 5.58 6.03 -9.14
CA GLY A 347 6.58 5.37 -9.96
C GLY A 347 7.49 4.44 -9.17
N GLY A 348 8.73 4.37 -9.59
CA GLY A 348 9.74 3.61 -8.89
C GLY A 348 10.79 3.01 -9.81
N TYR A 349 11.79 2.43 -9.16
CA TYR A 349 12.81 1.65 -9.81
C TYR A 349 13.26 0.50 -8.91
N ALA A 350 13.53 -0.63 -9.53
CA ALA A 350 14.06 -1.81 -8.85
C ALA A 350 15.53 -1.57 -8.39
N PRO A 351 16.10 -2.43 -7.53
CA PRO A 351 17.50 -2.29 -7.07
C PRO A 351 18.53 -2.21 -8.21
N ASN A 352 18.25 -2.79 -9.36
CA ASN A 352 19.07 -2.70 -10.59
C ASN A 352 18.75 -1.47 -11.44
N MET A 353 17.99 -0.52 -10.93
CA MET A 353 17.53 0.69 -11.62
C MET A 353 16.66 0.42 -12.86
N ALA A 354 16.02 -0.73 -12.95
CA ALA A 354 14.97 -0.97 -13.93
C ALA A 354 13.69 -0.20 -13.52
N PRO A 355 13.00 0.49 -14.45
CA PRO A 355 11.81 1.23 -14.12
C PRO A 355 10.67 0.31 -13.66
N ILE A 356 9.99 0.68 -12.59
CA ILE A 356 8.70 0.15 -12.16
C ILE A 356 7.65 1.17 -12.61
N GLN A 357 6.62 0.73 -13.31
CA GLN A 357 5.72 1.64 -14.02
C GLN A 357 4.25 1.34 -13.75
N PRO A 358 3.72 1.68 -12.60
CA PRO A 358 2.29 1.91 -12.49
C PRO A 358 1.94 3.18 -13.28
N LYS A 359 0.93 3.10 -14.15
CA LYS A 359 0.43 4.24 -14.95
C LYS A 359 -0.55 5.07 -14.11
N LEU A 360 -0.16 5.49 -12.92
CA LEU A 360 -1.05 6.13 -11.96
C LEU A 360 -0.90 7.66 -11.91
N GLY A 361 0.08 8.22 -12.64
CA GLY A 361 0.30 9.66 -12.66
C GLY A 361 0.73 10.22 -11.30
N TYR A 362 0.03 11.26 -10.83
CA TYR A 362 0.25 11.86 -9.52
C TYR A 362 -1.09 12.20 -8.85
N SER A 363 -1.08 12.32 -7.52
CA SER A 363 -2.20 12.86 -6.74
C SER A 363 -1.76 14.13 -6.01
N PHE A 364 -2.68 15.08 -5.92
CA PHE A 364 -2.49 16.37 -5.27
C PHE A 364 -3.64 16.64 -4.31
N TYR A 365 -3.30 16.95 -3.05
CA TYR A 365 -4.22 17.42 -2.02
C TYR A 365 -4.01 18.91 -1.79
N ASP A 366 -5.06 19.71 -1.93
CA ASP A 366 -4.99 21.18 -1.81
C ASP A 366 -5.26 21.70 -0.39
N GLY A 367 -5.40 20.78 0.58
CA GLY A 367 -5.77 21.07 1.95
C GLY A 367 -7.24 20.80 2.27
N GLU A 368 -8.07 20.54 1.26
CA GLU A 368 -9.48 20.20 1.38
C GLU A 368 -9.86 19.02 0.46
N ASN A 369 -9.43 19.05 -0.81
CA ASN A 369 -9.83 18.11 -1.84
C ASN A 369 -8.63 17.40 -2.46
N TRP A 370 -8.87 16.18 -2.96
CA TRP A 370 -7.91 15.44 -3.74
C TRP A 370 -8.14 15.60 -5.24
N TYR A 371 -7.05 15.71 -5.97
CA TYR A 371 -7.01 15.73 -7.43
C TYR A 371 -6.03 14.67 -7.90
N THR A 372 -6.43 13.86 -8.86
CA THR A 372 -5.58 12.84 -9.48
C THR A 372 -5.49 13.07 -10.98
N GLU A 373 -4.27 13.16 -11.49
CA GLU A 373 -3.99 13.22 -12.93
C GLU A 373 -3.31 11.90 -13.32
N GLY A 374 -4.07 10.93 -13.78
CA GLY A 374 -3.55 9.56 -13.97
C GLY A 374 -3.82 8.93 -15.31
N ASN A 375 -4.87 9.32 -15.96
CA ASN A 375 -5.28 8.65 -17.19
C ASN A 375 -5.80 9.64 -18.22
N ILE A 376 -4.87 10.33 -18.86
CA ILE A 376 -5.24 10.95 -20.13
C ILE A 376 -5.27 9.80 -21.15
N ALA A 377 -6.44 9.44 -21.65
CA ALA A 377 -6.70 8.31 -22.55
C ALA A 377 -5.78 8.26 -23.79
N GLU A 378 -5.07 9.34 -24.09
CA GLU A 378 -4.15 9.49 -25.21
C GLU A 378 -2.66 9.46 -24.81
N ASN A 379 -2.31 9.63 -23.51
CA ASN A 379 -0.92 9.71 -23.05
C ASN A 379 -0.70 8.88 -21.79
N SER A 380 0.17 7.89 -21.87
CA SER A 380 0.60 7.11 -20.71
C SER A 380 1.75 7.84 -19.98
N PHE A 381 1.52 8.27 -18.75
CA PHE A 381 2.61 8.80 -17.93
C PHE A 381 3.66 7.72 -17.64
N PRO A 382 4.95 8.09 -17.58
CA PRO A 382 5.99 7.19 -17.08
C PRO A 382 5.88 7.07 -15.56
N GLY A 383 6.69 6.20 -14.95
CA GLY A 383 6.80 6.12 -13.50
C GLY A 383 7.35 7.43 -12.93
N PHE A 384 6.56 8.18 -12.19
CA PHE A 384 6.99 9.38 -11.47
C PHE A 384 7.68 9.01 -10.16
N VAL A 385 8.85 9.58 -9.90
CA VAL A 385 9.72 9.15 -8.79
C VAL A 385 10.09 10.25 -7.81
N ASP A 386 9.89 11.52 -8.17
CA ASP A 386 10.20 12.65 -7.30
C ASP A 386 9.40 13.88 -7.67
N VAL A 387 9.11 14.73 -6.69
CA VAL A 387 8.40 16.01 -6.85
C VAL A 387 9.14 17.11 -6.13
N SER A 388 9.59 18.13 -6.87
CA SER A 388 10.20 19.33 -6.33
C SER A 388 9.27 20.53 -6.46
N LEU A 389 8.96 21.18 -5.33
CA LEU A 389 8.14 22.41 -5.28
C LEU A 389 8.95 23.61 -5.75
N ASP A 390 8.36 24.46 -6.61
CA ASP A 390 8.98 25.74 -6.97
C ASP A 390 9.05 26.63 -5.72
N PRO A 391 10.24 27.11 -5.32
CA PRO A 391 10.39 27.91 -4.10
C PRO A 391 9.67 29.28 -4.17
N THR A 392 9.30 29.74 -5.38
CA THR A 392 8.71 31.06 -5.64
C THR A 392 7.24 30.99 -6.04
N ASN A 393 6.72 29.80 -6.40
CA ASN A 393 5.34 29.60 -6.82
C ASN A 393 4.81 28.27 -6.25
N GLU A 394 4.00 28.34 -5.22
CA GLU A 394 3.45 27.17 -4.51
C GLU A 394 2.53 26.29 -5.36
N ASN A 395 1.95 26.85 -6.43
CA ASN A 395 1.08 26.13 -7.36
C ASN A 395 1.88 25.46 -8.49
N LYS A 396 3.22 25.48 -8.42
CA LYS A 396 4.07 24.93 -9.46
C LYS A 396 5.04 23.89 -8.91
N VAL A 397 5.04 22.73 -9.54
CA VAL A 397 5.93 21.62 -9.20
C VAL A 397 6.65 21.08 -10.44
N TYR A 398 7.78 20.46 -10.18
CA TYR A 398 8.58 19.75 -11.18
C TYR A 398 8.60 18.29 -10.80
N ILE A 399 8.03 17.44 -11.66
CA ILE A 399 7.90 16.00 -11.43
C ILE A 399 8.95 15.27 -12.26
N SER A 400 9.85 14.59 -11.58
CA SER A 400 10.89 13.75 -12.18
C SER A 400 10.32 12.39 -12.53
N SER A 401 10.65 11.87 -13.71
CA SER A 401 10.16 10.57 -14.15
C SER A 401 11.28 9.61 -14.55
N PHE A 402 10.95 8.33 -14.44
CA PHE A 402 11.80 7.22 -14.83
C PHE A 402 11.21 6.56 -16.08
N GLY A 403 11.80 6.84 -17.25
CA GLY A 403 11.27 6.45 -18.55
C GLY A 403 11.21 4.95 -18.78
N SER A 404 10.26 4.55 -19.61
CA SER A 404 9.97 3.17 -20.00
C SER A 404 10.85 2.67 -21.13
N THR A 405 11.10 1.36 -21.16
CA THR A 405 11.64 0.67 -22.34
C THR A 405 10.56 0.27 -23.35
N ASN A 406 9.27 0.36 -22.98
CA ASN A 406 8.13 0.03 -23.83
C ASN A 406 7.35 1.32 -24.13
N GLN A 407 7.79 2.06 -25.14
CA GLN A 407 7.17 3.35 -25.48
C GLN A 407 5.88 3.15 -26.26
N ILE A 408 4.84 3.85 -25.82
CA ILE A 408 3.53 3.90 -26.46
C ILE A 408 3.29 5.29 -27.06
N ASP A 409 3.80 6.33 -26.41
CA ASP A 409 3.62 7.75 -26.76
C ASP A 409 4.82 8.62 -26.33
N THR A 410 4.73 9.92 -26.54
CA THR A 410 5.81 10.89 -26.26
C THR A 410 6.17 10.95 -24.78
N TYR A 411 5.19 10.82 -23.87
CA TYR A 411 5.43 10.92 -22.43
C TYR A 411 6.15 9.68 -21.88
N SER A 412 5.93 8.52 -22.48
CA SER A 412 6.57 7.27 -22.04
C SER A 412 8.11 7.27 -22.20
N THR A 413 8.69 8.25 -22.92
CA THR A 413 10.13 8.46 -22.97
C THR A 413 10.73 8.80 -21.61
N GLY A 414 9.93 9.31 -20.66
CA GLY A 414 10.40 9.94 -19.45
C GLY A 414 10.94 11.35 -19.69
N GLY A 415 11.26 12.03 -18.62
CA GLY A 415 11.74 13.40 -18.62
C GLY A 415 11.30 14.17 -17.38
N LEU A 416 11.25 15.49 -17.48
CA LEU A 416 10.83 16.41 -16.44
C LEU A 416 9.49 17.05 -16.80
N PHE A 417 8.46 16.81 -15.99
CA PHE A 417 7.15 17.43 -16.13
C PHE A 417 7.07 18.70 -15.27
N VAL A 418 6.45 19.73 -15.83
CA VAL A 418 6.13 20.96 -15.10
C VAL A 418 4.63 21.03 -14.95
N VAL A 419 4.17 20.97 -13.71
CA VAL A 419 2.75 21.06 -13.37
C VAL A 419 2.53 22.40 -12.69
N GLU A 420 1.54 23.15 -13.15
CA GLU A 420 1.15 24.44 -12.57
C GLU A 420 -0.37 24.52 -12.52
N ASN A 421 -0.93 24.85 -11.36
CA ASN A 421 -2.38 24.83 -11.09
C ASN A 421 -3.01 23.45 -11.44
N ASN A 422 -2.35 22.39 -11.08
CA ASN A 422 -2.74 20.99 -11.32
C ASN A 422 -2.86 20.59 -12.80
N GLU A 423 -2.24 21.34 -13.72
CA GLU A 423 -2.18 21.01 -15.15
C GLU A 423 -0.72 20.87 -15.59
N VAL A 424 -0.43 19.91 -16.48
CA VAL A 424 0.88 19.76 -17.10
C VAL A 424 1.08 20.89 -18.10
N THR A 425 1.86 21.90 -17.73
CA THR A 425 2.10 23.08 -18.56
C THR A 425 3.35 22.97 -19.45
N ASN A 426 4.28 22.08 -19.11
CA ASN A 426 5.46 21.83 -19.92
C ASN A 426 6.02 20.42 -19.67
N PHE A 427 6.72 19.87 -20.67
CA PHE A 427 7.43 18.61 -20.60
C PHE A 427 8.79 18.71 -21.27
N TYR A 428 9.85 18.44 -20.53
CA TYR A 428 11.21 18.43 -21.04
C TYR A 428 11.70 17.00 -21.25
N ASN A 429 12.18 16.71 -22.43
CA ASN A 429 12.80 15.45 -22.82
C ASN A 429 14.01 15.69 -23.74
N ASN A 430 14.54 14.67 -24.40
CA ASN A 430 15.69 14.75 -25.31
C ASN A 430 15.45 15.58 -26.58
N LEU A 431 14.20 15.98 -26.90
CA LEU A 431 13.88 16.78 -28.08
C LEU A 431 13.98 18.29 -27.82
N ASN A 432 13.83 18.73 -26.57
CA ASN A 432 13.75 20.15 -26.21
C ASN A 432 14.63 20.54 -25.01
N SER A 433 15.47 19.64 -24.55
CA SER A 433 16.36 19.85 -23.40
C SER A 433 17.63 18.97 -23.56
N PRO A 434 18.66 19.16 -22.73
CA PRO A 434 19.83 18.26 -22.70
C PRO A 434 19.60 16.98 -21.89
N LEU A 435 18.36 16.61 -21.62
CA LEU A 435 18.05 15.32 -21.00
C LEU A 435 18.37 14.21 -22.01
N ASP A 436 19.26 13.33 -21.64
CA ASP A 436 19.80 12.32 -22.53
C ASP A 436 19.11 10.97 -22.34
N ASP A 437 19.05 10.22 -23.44
CA ASP A 437 18.57 8.84 -23.51
C ASP A 437 19.67 7.87 -23.12
N ILE A 438 19.39 6.94 -22.19
CA ILE A 438 20.35 5.91 -21.77
C ILE A 438 20.54 4.81 -22.82
N LEU A 439 19.61 4.69 -23.78
CA LEU A 439 19.65 3.71 -24.87
C LEU A 439 19.92 4.38 -26.23
N ALA A 440 20.72 5.42 -26.28
CA ALA A 440 20.99 6.23 -27.47
C ALA A 440 21.48 5.44 -28.71
N THR A 441 21.84 4.17 -28.54
CA THR A 441 22.20 3.25 -29.64
C THR A 441 21.02 2.51 -30.25
N ASP A 442 19.84 2.51 -29.59
CA ASP A 442 18.61 1.92 -30.13
C ASP A 442 17.73 3.02 -30.74
N PRO A 443 17.56 3.05 -32.06
CA PRO A 443 16.79 4.12 -32.72
C PRO A 443 15.27 4.02 -32.49
N ASN A 444 14.79 2.93 -31.86
CA ASN A 444 13.36 2.68 -31.67
C ASN A 444 12.89 3.00 -30.26
N ILE A 445 13.80 3.18 -29.33
CA ILE A 445 13.45 3.37 -27.91
C ILE A 445 14.23 4.57 -27.38
N VAL A 446 13.52 5.49 -26.74
CA VAL A 446 14.12 6.59 -25.96
C VAL A 446 13.69 6.42 -24.50
N THR A 447 14.62 6.34 -23.56
CA THR A 447 14.33 6.23 -22.14
C THR A 447 15.19 7.19 -21.32
N ILE A 448 14.54 8.23 -20.80
CA ILE A 448 15.17 9.26 -19.97
C ILE A 448 14.85 8.92 -18.52
N ARG A 449 15.86 8.85 -17.65
CA ARG A 449 15.71 8.47 -16.24
C ARG A 449 16.23 9.57 -15.33
N ILE A 450 15.31 10.23 -14.64
CA ILE A 450 15.62 11.25 -13.63
C ILE A 450 15.30 10.65 -12.27
N SER A 451 16.29 10.54 -11.37
CA SER A 451 16.08 9.93 -10.04
C SER A 451 15.67 10.93 -8.97
N GLY A 452 15.88 12.23 -9.19
CA GLY A 452 15.47 13.27 -8.27
C GLY A 452 15.86 14.66 -8.74
N SER A 453 15.29 15.67 -8.08
CA SER A 453 15.56 17.08 -8.34
C SER A 453 15.58 17.90 -7.04
N THR A 454 16.21 19.08 -7.08
CA THR A 454 16.29 19.99 -5.94
C THR A 454 16.54 21.43 -6.41
N PHE A 455 16.09 22.42 -5.64
CA PHE A 455 16.38 23.82 -5.91
C PHE A 455 17.58 24.32 -5.11
N ASP A 456 18.43 25.12 -5.75
CA ASP A 456 19.45 25.87 -5.03
C ASP A 456 18.88 27.19 -4.45
N SER A 457 19.64 27.88 -3.60
CA SER A 457 19.21 29.14 -2.96
C SER A 457 18.97 30.30 -3.93
N ARG A 458 19.36 30.14 -5.19
CA ARG A 458 19.16 31.14 -6.28
C ARG A 458 17.93 30.81 -7.13
N GLY A 459 17.20 29.71 -6.80
CA GLY A 459 16.02 29.26 -7.53
C GLY A 459 16.33 28.49 -8.81
N ASN A 460 17.56 27.98 -8.99
CA ASN A 460 17.87 27.06 -10.09
C ASN A 460 17.46 25.64 -9.71
N LEU A 461 16.82 24.94 -10.63
CA LEU A 461 16.50 23.52 -10.48
C LEU A 461 17.70 22.67 -10.93
N TRP A 462 18.16 21.81 -10.04
CA TRP A 462 19.16 20.77 -10.29
C TRP A 462 18.51 19.40 -10.32
N LEU A 463 18.93 18.52 -11.22
CA LEU A 463 18.38 17.17 -11.35
C LEU A 463 19.42 16.17 -11.86
N THR A 464 19.17 14.90 -11.59
CA THR A 464 20.04 13.80 -11.99
C THR A 464 19.43 13.03 -13.16
N ASN A 465 20.11 13.00 -14.31
CA ASN A 465 19.78 12.15 -15.45
C ASN A 465 20.74 10.96 -15.48
N ILE A 466 20.32 9.82 -14.96
CA ILE A 466 21.21 8.68 -14.70
C ILE A 466 21.60 7.91 -15.96
N GLY A 467 22.81 7.33 -15.93
CA GLY A 467 23.32 6.42 -16.97
C GLY A 467 23.78 7.11 -18.25
N VAL A 468 23.98 8.42 -18.21
CA VAL A 468 24.46 9.25 -19.34
C VAL A 468 25.80 9.91 -19.01
N SER A 469 26.47 10.58 -19.98
CA SER A 469 27.78 11.15 -19.75
C SER A 469 27.77 12.34 -18.79
N ASN A 470 26.80 13.25 -18.94
CA ASN A 470 26.65 14.44 -18.09
C ASN A 470 25.42 14.25 -17.20
N GLU A 471 25.57 13.49 -16.12
CA GLU A 471 24.42 13.04 -15.31
C GLU A 471 23.78 14.15 -14.47
N LEU A 472 24.47 15.26 -14.21
CA LEU A 472 23.93 16.38 -13.46
C LEU A 472 23.49 17.49 -14.42
N LYS A 473 22.23 17.87 -14.36
CA LYS A 473 21.62 18.92 -15.19
C LYS A 473 21.14 20.08 -14.31
N LYS A 474 21.16 21.29 -14.88
CA LYS A 474 20.64 22.49 -14.23
C LYS A 474 19.71 23.25 -15.18
N LEU A 475 18.52 23.58 -14.71
CA LEU A 475 17.59 24.50 -15.35
C LEU A 475 17.59 25.84 -14.60
N SER A 476 17.95 26.93 -15.27
CA SER A 476 18.03 28.28 -14.73
C SER A 476 17.33 29.26 -15.66
N ASN A 477 16.24 29.89 -15.26
CA ASN A 477 15.49 30.85 -16.06
C ASN A 477 15.22 30.38 -17.50
N GLY A 478 14.82 29.11 -17.66
CA GLY A 478 14.53 28.50 -18.97
C GLY A 478 15.78 28.08 -19.76
N SER A 479 16.99 28.27 -19.25
CA SER A 479 18.25 27.85 -19.89
C SER A 479 18.83 26.64 -19.18
N TRP A 480 19.32 25.68 -19.97
CA TRP A 480 19.93 24.45 -19.47
C TRP A 480 21.45 24.51 -19.43
N SER A 481 22.02 23.82 -18.44
CA SER A 481 23.45 23.49 -18.34
C SER A 481 23.59 22.04 -17.90
N GLU A 482 24.71 21.42 -18.24
CA GLU A 482 24.99 20.03 -17.92
C GLU A 482 26.43 19.85 -17.42
N PHE A 483 26.63 18.88 -16.52
CA PHE A 483 27.90 18.66 -15.83
C PHE A 483 28.21 17.15 -15.73
N ASP A 484 29.47 16.82 -16.04
CA ASP A 484 30.02 15.50 -15.79
C ASP A 484 30.44 15.37 -14.32
N ILE A 485 29.90 14.37 -13.62
CA ILE A 485 30.20 14.06 -12.23
C ILE A 485 30.92 12.70 -12.07
N SER A 486 31.41 12.12 -13.17
CA SER A 486 32.05 10.79 -13.20
C SER A 486 33.29 10.70 -12.31
N GLU A 487 34.02 11.80 -12.10
CA GLU A 487 35.16 11.87 -11.17
C GLU A 487 34.76 11.51 -9.72
N GLY A 488 33.50 11.79 -9.32
CA GLY A 488 32.95 11.41 -8.03
C GLY A 488 32.51 9.95 -7.92
N LYS A 489 32.59 9.17 -8.99
CA LYS A 489 32.13 7.76 -9.07
C LYS A 489 33.27 6.81 -9.45
N PRO A 490 34.23 6.56 -8.59
CA PRO A 490 35.40 5.73 -8.91
C PRO A 490 35.04 4.27 -9.27
N ASN A 491 33.91 3.73 -8.79
CA ASN A 491 33.42 2.40 -9.15
C ASN A 491 32.50 2.40 -10.38
N GLY A 492 32.15 3.57 -10.90
CA GLY A 492 31.24 3.72 -12.04
C GLY A 492 29.80 3.29 -11.74
N SER A 493 29.31 3.53 -10.53
CA SER A 493 27.91 3.19 -10.14
C SER A 493 26.92 3.79 -11.11
N PHE A 494 25.99 2.95 -11.60
CA PHE A 494 24.94 3.37 -12.50
C PHE A 494 23.83 4.14 -11.79
N GLY A 495 23.50 3.77 -10.53
CA GLY A 495 22.36 4.33 -9.80
C GLY A 495 22.72 5.60 -9.02
N LEU A 496 21.92 6.64 -9.20
CA LEU A 496 21.87 7.82 -8.33
C LEU A 496 20.56 7.76 -7.52
N SER A 497 20.59 8.28 -6.30
CA SER A 497 19.43 8.27 -5.40
C SER A 497 18.96 9.69 -5.08
N GLU A 498 19.07 10.13 -3.84
CA GLU A 498 18.64 11.44 -3.38
C GLU A 498 19.61 12.55 -3.85
N ILE A 499 19.07 13.75 -4.13
CA ILE A 499 19.84 14.95 -4.44
C ILE A 499 19.39 16.09 -3.52
N VAL A 500 20.34 16.76 -2.87
CA VAL A 500 20.05 17.90 -1.99
C VAL A 500 21.04 19.03 -2.18
N THR A 501 20.67 20.24 -1.80
CA THR A 501 21.51 21.43 -1.88
C THR A 501 21.87 21.93 -0.49
N ASP A 502 23.11 22.32 -0.26
CA ASP A 502 23.54 22.97 0.97
C ASP A 502 23.48 24.52 0.87
N ARG A 503 23.77 25.21 1.97
CA ARG A 503 23.76 26.68 2.02
C ARG A 503 24.77 27.36 1.09
N ASN A 504 25.80 26.64 0.66
CA ASN A 504 26.84 27.15 -0.25
C ASN A 504 26.49 26.85 -1.73
N ASN A 505 25.28 26.32 -1.99
CA ASN A 505 24.84 25.80 -3.27
C ASN A 505 25.76 24.66 -3.79
N THR A 506 26.34 23.88 -2.89
CA THR A 506 26.95 22.59 -3.23
C THR A 506 25.84 21.58 -3.39
N ILE A 507 25.86 20.85 -4.48
CA ILE A 507 24.92 19.78 -4.81
C ILE A 507 25.47 18.49 -4.24
N TRP A 508 24.69 17.83 -3.40
CA TRP A 508 25.03 16.54 -2.79
C TRP A 508 24.17 15.45 -3.41
N ILE A 509 24.78 14.39 -3.90
CA ILE A 509 24.11 13.32 -4.63
C ILE A 509 24.48 11.99 -3.99
N GLY A 510 23.50 11.22 -3.58
CA GLY A 510 23.67 9.84 -3.16
C GLY A 510 23.83 8.91 -4.35
N THR A 511 24.65 7.85 -4.19
CA THR A 511 24.82 6.83 -5.20
C THR A 511 24.51 5.45 -4.65
N ARG A 512 24.28 4.50 -5.56
CA ARG A 512 24.03 3.10 -5.19
C ARG A 512 25.31 2.25 -5.05
N GLY A 513 26.51 2.82 -5.20
CA GLY A 513 27.75 2.04 -5.14
C GLY A 513 29.04 2.86 -5.07
N ASP A 514 28.95 4.19 -4.99
CA ASP A 514 30.10 5.11 -4.91
C ASP A 514 30.02 6.06 -3.70
N GLY A 515 29.02 5.89 -2.80
CA GLY A 515 28.83 6.77 -1.64
C GLY A 515 28.14 8.07 -2.00
N VAL A 516 28.70 9.22 -1.61
CA VAL A 516 28.12 10.55 -1.83
C VAL A 516 29.04 11.40 -2.70
N ILE A 517 28.48 12.10 -3.66
CA ILE A 517 29.17 13.08 -4.51
C ILE A 517 28.80 14.49 -4.04
N ALA A 518 29.77 15.33 -3.81
CA ALA A 518 29.63 16.78 -3.66
C ALA A 518 30.10 17.46 -4.95
N PHE A 519 29.24 18.30 -5.53
CA PHE A 519 29.52 19.10 -6.72
C PHE A 519 29.27 20.58 -6.47
N ASN A 520 30.17 21.46 -6.91
CA ASN A 520 29.94 22.89 -6.87
C ASN A 520 30.32 23.54 -8.19
N GLU A 521 29.36 24.22 -8.81
CA GLU A 521 29.53 24.89 -10.11
C GLU A 521 30.63 25.94 -10.10
N ASN A 522 30.85 26.61 -8.96
CA ASN A 522 31.92 27.56 -8.82
C ASN A 522 33.29 26.83 -8.81
N GLY A 523 33.97 26.90 -9.93
CA GLY A 523 35.23 26.20 -10.17
C GLY A 523 35.07 24.76 -10.64
N ASN A 524 33.85 24.29 -10.93
CA ASN A 524 33.54 22.93 -11.37
C ASN A 524 34.19 21.87 -10.47
N ARG A 525 34.01 22.03 -9.14
CA ARG A 525 34.67 21.19 -8.14
C ARG A 525 33.85 19.96 -7.82
N ILE A 526 34.51 18.79 -7.78
CA ILE A 526 33.91 17.51 -7.47
C ILE A 526 34.66 16.86 -6.30
N ARG A 527 33.93 16.21 -5.41
CA ARG A 527 34.52 15.42 -4.31
C ARG A 527 33.61 14.24 -3.98
N GLY A 528 34.19 13.03 -3.92
CA GLY A 528 33.49 11.84 -3.45
C GLY A 528 33.72 11.56 -1.96
N LEU A 529 32.69 11.11 -1.26
CA LEU A 529 32.77 10.56 0.10
C LEU A 529 32.49 9.07 0.02
N THR A 530 33.43 8.25 0.50
CA THR A 530 33.37 6.78 0.42
C THR A 530 33.42 6.12 1.81
N THR A 531 33.54 4.81 1.87
CA THR A 531 33.74 4.06 3.12
C THR A 531 35.17 4.16 3.66
N THR A 532 36.10 4.69 2.89
CA THR A 532 37.52 4.78 3.27
C THR A 532 37.73 5.86 4.33
N ALA A 533 38.50 5.55 5.37
CA ALA A 533 38.90 6.52 6.38
C ALA A 533 39.61 7.72 5.74
N THR A 534 39.33 8.93 6.26
CA THR A 534 39.73 10.25 5.73
C THR A 534 39.09 10.64 4.40
N GLN A 535 38.32 9.76 3.76
CA GLN A 535 37.65 9.98 2.48
C GLN A 535 36.12 9.77 2.57
N GLY A 536 35.52 9.94 3.74
CA GLY A 536 34.08 9.80 3.95
C GLY A 536 33.74 8.99 5.18
N SER A 537 34.42 7.89 5.45
CA SER A 537 34.12 6.94 6.54
C SER A 537 32.63 6.56 6.60
N LEU A 538 31.97 6.46 5.43
CA LEU A 538 30.56 6.07 5.33
C LEU A 538 30.37 4.62 5.79
N PRO A 539 29.25 4.25 6.39
CA PRO A 539 28.95 2.86 6.75
C PRO A 539 28.86 1.95 5.53
N ASN A 540 28.33 2.49 4.43
CA ASN A 540 28.17 1.77 3.17
C ASN A 540 28.20 2.73 1.98
N LEU A 541 28.57 2.23 0.80
CA LEU A 541 28.57 2.99 -0.46
C LEU A 541 27.18 3.12 -1.07
N ASN A 542 26.22 2.31 -0.63
CA ASN A 542 24.83 2.37 -1.10
C ASN A 542 24.06 3.36 -0.22
N VAL A 543 23.86 4.57 -0.75
CA VAL A 543 23.19 5.69 -0.09
C VAL A 543 21.72 5.73 -0.53
N PHE A 544 20.81 5.75 0.42
CA PHE A 544 19.36 5.80 0.18
C PHE A 544 18.81 7.21 0.34
N SER A 545 19.28 7.95 1.34
CA SER A 545 18.74 9.25 1.68
C SER A 545 19.79 10.27 2.07
N LEU A 546 19.53 11.54 1.76
CA LEU A 546 20.33 12.71 2.11
C LEU A 546 19.42 13.82 2.65
N ALA A 547 19.92 14.59 3.61
CA ALA A 547 19.30 15.84 4.01
C ALA A 547 20.35 16.88 4.40
N SER A 548 20.16 18.14 3.98
CA SER A 548 20.91 19.28 4.45
C SER A 548 20.14 19.96 5.57
N ASP A 549 20.80 20.23 6.69
CA ASP A 549 20.16 20.84 7.85
C ASP A 549 20.48 22.35 8.02
N ALA A 550 19.82 22.97 9.00
CA ALA A 550 19.97 24.37 9.28
C ALA A 550 21.40 24.75 9.78
N ASP A 551 22.21 23.83 10.21
CA ASP A 551 23.61 24.03 10.59
C ASP A 551 24.60 23.77 9.45
N ASN A 552 24.09 23.53 8.22
CA ASN A 552 24.87 23.15 7.04
C ASN A 552 25.60 21.83 7.22
N ARG A 553 25.00 20.87 7.90
CA ARG A 553 25.47 19.50 7.98
C ARG A 553 24.72 18.64 6.97
N ILE A 554 25.38 17.62 6.44
CA ILE A 554 24.76 16.65 5.53
C ILE A 554 24.52 15.34 6.29
N TRP A 555 23.27 15.00 6.46
CA TRP A 555 22.83 13.73 7.04
C TRP A 555 22.75 12.69 5.92
N ILE A 556 23.33 11.51 6.16
CA ILE A 556 23.54 10.49 5.13
C ILE A 556 22.99 9.17 5.65
N GLY A 557 21.89 8.71 5.04
CA GLY A 557 21.29 7.40 5.28
C GLY A 557 21.77 6.38 4.27
N THR A 558 22.28 5.25 4.76
CA THR A 558 22.80 4.16 3.92
C THR A 558 22.02 2.86 4.17
N ILE A 559 22.31 1.83 3.40
CA ILE A 559 21.79 0.47 3.65
C ILE A 559 22.28 -0.12 4.98
N SER A 560 23.29 0.46 5.61
CA SER A 560 23.95 -0.06 6.81
C SER A 560 24.16 1.03 7.87
N GLY A 561 23.21 1.95 7.99
CA GLY A 561 23.18 2.94 9.06
C GLY A 561 23.27 4.39 8.64
N LEU A 562 23.18 5.25 9.66
CA LEU A 562 23.14 6.71 9.60
C LEU A 562 24.48 7.33 10.01
N VAL A 563 24.92 8.33 9.25
CA VAL A 563 26.06 9.19 9.65
C VAL A 563 25.76 10.66 9.31
N VAL A 564 26.50 11.59 9.90
CA VAL A 564 26.45 13.02 9.59
C VAL A 564 27.82 13.53 9.17
N PHE A 565 27.86 14.26 8.05
CA PHE A 565 29.04 14.99 7.60
C PHE A 565 28.93 16.47 8.05
N ASN A 566 29.78 16.85 9.02
CA ASN A 566 29.67 18.12 9.71
C ASN A 566 30.32 19.31 8.98
N ASN A 567 31.24 19.06 8.03
CA ASN A 567 32.04 20.08 7.37
C ASN A 567 31.66 20.28 5.90
N ALA A 568 30.37 20.44 5.59
CA ALA A 568 29.91 20.62 4.22
C ALA A 568 30.59 21.81 3.51
N SER A 569 30.77 22.92 4.21
CA SER A 569 31.44 24.11 3.66
C SER A 569 32.90 23.89 3.27
N GLY A 570 33.61 22.98 3.91
CA GLY A 570 35.01 22.68 3.67
C GLY A 570 35.27 21.43 2.82
N VAL A 571 34.24 20.82 2.23
CA VAL A 571 34.33 19.51 1.57
C VAL A 571 35.39 19.43 0.46
N PHE A 572 35.63 20.53 -0.24
CA PHE A 572 36.62 20.58 -1.34
C PHE A 572 38.03 20.92 -0.89
N ASP A 573 38.22 21.45 0.31
CA ASP A 573 39.48 22.01 0.78
C ASP A 573 40.06 21.25 1.99
N ALA A 574 39.28 20.37 2.62
CA ALA A 574 39.72 19.59 3.77
C ALA A 574 40.47 18.31 3.37
N ASP A 575 41.56 18.01 4.11
CA ASP A 575 42.33 16.79 3.94
C ASP A 575 41.61 15.55 4.51
N VAL A 576 40.73 15.75 5.51
CA VAL A 576 39.95 14.69 6.18
C VAL A 576 38.46 14.98 6.03
N LEU A 577 37.73 14.02 5.45
CA LEU A 577 36.32 14.14 5.09
C LEU A 577 35.40 13.17 5.84
N ASP A 578 35.80 12.73 7.05
CA ASP A 578 35.06 11.67 7.74
C ASP A 578 33.69 12.15 8.25
N ALA A 579 32.64 11.48 7.81
CA ALA A 579 31.32 11.54 8.41
C ALA A 579 31.33 10.81 9.77
N GLN A 580 30.49 11.24 10.69
CA GLN A 580 30.48 10.75 12.07
C GLN A 580 29.16 10.04 12.37
N PRO A 581 29.19 8.87 13.05
CA PRO A 581 27.98 8.28 13.60
C PRO A 581 27.45 9.13 14.75
N ILE A 582 26.16 9.17 14.92
CA ILE A 582 25.51 9.78 16.07
C ILE A 582 25.50 8.76 17.21
N ILE A 583 26.05 9.14 18.36
CA ILE A 583 26.04 8.28 19.55
C ILE A 583 24.92 8.75 20.49
N ILE A 584 24.02 7.83 20.81
CA ILE A 584 22.96 7.99 21.79
C ILE A 584 23.24 7.13 23.02
N LEU A 585 22.63 7.45 24.14
CA LEU A 585 22.61 6.60 25.32
C LEU A 585 21.30 5.83 25.39
N ASP A 586 21.36 4.54 25.19
CA ASP A 586 20.25 3.61 25.31
C ASP A 586 20.44 2.82 26.62
N ASP A 587 19.56 3.06 27.60
CA ASP A 587 19.70 2.55 28.99
C ASP A 587 21.12 2.75 29.60
N GLY A 588 21.72 3.91 29.32
CA GLY A 588 23.05 4.26 29.76
C GLY A 588 24.19 3.61 28.97
N THR A 589 23.89 2.82 27.94
CA THR A 589 24.88 2.20 27.06
C THR A 589 25.04 3.02 25.78
N PRO A 590 26.26 3.45 25.40
CA PRO A 590 26.47 4.15 24.14
C PRO A 590 26.19 3.24 22.95
N ARG A 591 25.30 3.68 22.07
CA ARG A 591 24.97 3.02 20.78
C ARG A 591 24.95 4.01 19.64
N LYS A 592 25.13 3.54 18.42
CA LYS A 592 24.93 4.34 17.22
C LYS A 592 23.43 4.48 16.95
N LEU A 593 22.96 5.70 16.76
CA LEU A 593 21.60 5.96 16.28
C LEU A 593 21.44 5.31 14.91
N LEU A 594 20.46 4.42 14.76
CA LEU A 594 20.17 3.67 13.51
C LEU A 594 21.43 3.03 12.90
N GLY A 595 22.31 2.46 13.75
CA GLY A 595 23.65 2.03 13.35
C GLY A 595 23.69 0.89 12.32
N ASP A 596 22.67 0.03 12.29
CA ASP A 596 22.56 -1.14 11.41
C ASP A 596 21.26 -1.14 10.60
N GLU A 597 20.50 -0.02 10.62
CA GLU A 597 19.22 0.12 9.92
C GLU A 597 19.40 0.63 8.50
N ILE A 598 18.49 0.23 7.61
CA ILE A 598 18.34 0.85 6.30
C ILE A 598 17.57 2.16 6.48
N VAL A 599 18.22 3.30 6.25
CA VAL A 599 17.61 4.62 6.41
C VAL A 599 17.09 5.11 5.06
N ASN A 600 15.81 4.86 4.80
CA ASN A 600 15.16 5.14 3.52
C ASN A 600 14.98 6.63 3.24
N THR A 601 14.69 7.42 4.28
CA THR A 601 14.36 8.84 4.16
C THR A 601 14.78 9.62 5.38
N ILE A 602 15.19 10.88 5.16
CA ILE A 602 15.57 11.83 6.20
C ILE A 602 14.86 13.15 5.90
N ALA A 603 14.10 13.66 6.87
CA ALA A 603 13.50 14.99 6.77
C ALA A 603 13.94 15.88 7.93
N VAL A 604 13.98 17.20 7.67
CA VAL A 604 14.39 18.21 8.64
C VAL A 604 13.23 19.19 8.83
N ASP A 605 12.74 19.33 10.06
CA ASP A 605 11.62 20.21 10.37
C ASP A 605 12.06 21.69 10.56
N GLY A 606 11.08 22.57 10.79
CA GLY A 606 11.31 24.00 11.00
C GLY A 606 12.16 24.32 12.24
N ALA A 607 12.19 23.45 13.24
CA ALA A 607 13.00 23.55 14.45
C ALA A 607 14.40 22.90 14.31
N ASN A 608 14.74 22.46 13.10
CA ASN A 608 15.96 21.72 12.78
C ASN A 608 16.05 20.32 13.44
N ASN A 609 14.95 19.77 13.94
CA ASN A 609 14.92 18.40 14.38
C ASN A 609 14.95 17.43 13.17
N LYS A 610 15.24 16.17 13.41
CA LYS A 610 15.42 15.17 12.35
C LYS A 610 14.37 14.06 12.48
N TRP A 611 13.77 13.75 11.34
CA TRP A 611 12.86 12.64 11.15
C TRP A 611 13.54 11.60 10.27
N PHE A 612 13.68 10.38 10.75
CA PHE A 612 14.31 9.27 10.05
C PHE A 612 13.28 8.18 9.81
N GLY A 613 13.05 7.84 8.56
CA GLY A 613 12.23 6.69 8.18
C GLY A 613 13.12 5.52 7.77
N THR A 614 12.82 4.34 8.29
CA THR A 614 13.61 3.12 8.07
C THR A 614 12.84 2.09 7.26
N ALA A 615 13.53 1.03 6.83
CA ALA A 615 12.91 -0.06 6.09
C ALA A 615 12.05 -1.00 6.97
N ASN A 616 12.34 -1.10 8.28
CA ASN A 616 11.68 -2.07 9.15
C ASN A 616 11.44 -1.59 10.59
N GLY A 617 11.87 -0.39 10.94
CA GLY A 617 11.80 0.12 12.32
C GLY A 617 10.92 1.36 12.49
N GLY A 618 10.08 1.66 11.49
CA GLY A 618 9.20 2.83 11.53
C GLY A 618 9.97 4.15 11.45
N VAL A 619 9.54 5.13 12.25
CA VAL A 619 10.05 6.49 12.27
C VAL A 619 10.76 6.79 13.59
N THR A 620 11.95 7.37 13.52
CA THR A 620 12.65 7.94 14.67
C THR A 620 12.70 9.46 14.55
N TYR A 621 12.21 10.17 15.56
CA TYR A 621 12.23 11.64 15.66
C TYR A 621 13.23 12.08 16.74
N THR A 622 14.15 12.97 16.37
CA THR A 622 15.24 13.41 17.26
C THR A 622 15.39 14.93 17.31
N ASN A 623 16.08 15.38 18.34
CA ASN A 623 16.53 16.78 18.46
C ASN A 623 17.51 17.17 17.32
N PRO A 624 17.88 18.48 17.19
CA PRO A 624 18.69 18.97 16.08
C PRO A 624 20.05 18.29 15.88
N ASN A 625 20.69 17.78 16.93
CA ASN A 625 21.97 17.09 16.81
C ASN A 625 21.86 15.55 16.74
N GLY A 626 20.64 15.00 16.81
CA GLY A 626 20.38 13.57 16.73
C GLY A 626 20.68 12.77 18.00
N GLN A 627 21.15 13.42 19.08
CA GLN A 627 21.63 12.73 20.29
C GLN A 627 20.51 12.37 21.27
N THR A 628 19.34 12.97 21.12
CA THR A 628 18.17 12.72 21.95
C THR A 628 17.01 12.33 21.08
N THR A 629 16.49 11.12 21.25
CA THR A 629 15.23 10.68 20.65
C THR A 629 14.08 11.38 21.36
N ILE A 630 13.22 12.05 20.59
CA ILE A 630 12.02 12.72 21.07
C ILE A 630 10.85 11.75 21.04
N ALA A 631 10.71 10.99 19.94
CA ALA A 631 9.68 9.98 19.77
C ALA A 631 10.14 8.89 18.78
N ASN A 632 9.56 7.71 18.91
CA ASN A 632 9.61 6.63 17.92
C ASN A 632 8.18 6.24 17.59
N PHE A 633 7.88 6.07 16.30
CA PHE A 633 6.58 5.64 15.82
C PHE A 633 6.73 4.33 15.04
N SER A 634 5.96 3.35 15.44
CA SER A 634 5.88 2.02 14.82
C SER A 634 4.44 1.54 14.81
N THR A 635 4.15 0.48 14.10
CA THR A 635 2.83 -0.19 14.11
C THR A 635 2.39 -0.64 15.52
N LEU A 636 3.33 -0.75 16.47
CA LEU A 636 3.03 -1.14 17.85
C LEU A 636 2.57 0.02 18.76
N ASN A 637 2.82 1.27 18.39
CA ASN A 637 2.60 2.41 19.27
C ASN A 637 2.06 3.67 18.58
N SER A 638 1.69 3.56 17.32
CA SER A 638 1.15 4.66 16.52
C SER A 638 0.29 4.10 15.38
N PRO A 639 -0.53 4.92 14.71
CA PRO A 639 -1.38 4.46 13.63
C PRO A 639 -0.68 4.34 12.28
N ILE A 640 0.65 4.37 12.20
CA ILE A 640 1.32 4.10 10.93
C ILE A 640 1.00 2.67 10.48
N PRO A 641 0.53 2.47 9.22
CA PRO A 641 0.04 1.16 8.80
C PRO A 641 1.16 0.16 8.49
N SER A 642 2.42 0.61 8.48
CA SER A 642 3.60 -0.21 8.24
C SER A 642 4.85 0.41 8.85
N ASP A 643 5.75 -0.43 9.36
CA ASP A 643 7.08 -0.01 9.82
C ASP A 643 8.05 0.28 8.67
N ARG A 644 7.66 -0.01 7.44
CA ARG A 644 8.41 0.34 6.24
C ARG A 644 8.05 1.75 5.77
N ILE A 645 8.89 2.70 6.13
CA ILE A 645 8.72 4.09 5.70
C ILE A 645 9.41 4.29 4.35
N VAL A 646 8.66 4.78 3.38
CA VAL A 646 9.14 5.06 2.03
C VAL A 646 9.66 6.48 1.93
N LYS A 647 8.87 7.47 2.36
CA LYS A 647 9.25 8.91 2.33
C LYS A 647 8.60 9.66 3.49
N ILE A 648 9.30 10.65 4.01
CA ILE A 648 8.77 11.61 4.99
C ILE A 648 8.78 13.00 4.36
N ALA A 649 7.65 13.70 4.41
CA ALA A 649 7.54 15.09 4.03
C ALA A 649 7.10 15.94 5.22
N VAL A 650 7.80 17.03 5.47
CA VAL A 650 7.47 17.98 6.55
C VAL A 650 6.97 19.28 5.94
N ASP A 651 5.74 19.61 6.24
CA ASP A 651 5.23 20.95 5.98
C ASP A 651 5.76 21.91 7.07
N LYS A 652 6.74 22.70 6.71
CA LYS A 652 7.42 23.59 7.67
C LYS A 652 6.56 24.79 8.09
N GLU A 653 5.54 25.12 7.34
CA GLU A 653 4.61 26.21 7.58
C GLU A 653 3.54 25.82 8.61
N THR A 654 2.97 24.65 8.48
CA THR A 654 1.92 24.15 9.39
C THR A 654 2.49 23.32 10.55
N GLY A 655 3.65 22.70 10.36
CA GLY A 655 4.26 21.74 11.26
C GLY A 655 3.77 20.30 11.06
N LYS A 656 2.83 20.05 10.14
CA LYS A 656 2.30 18.73 9.81
C LYS A 656 3.39 17.85 9.18
N VAL A 657 3.48 16.59 9.59
CA VAL A 657 4.46 15.64 9.07
C VAL A 657 3.72 14.48 8.41
N PHE A 658 4.01 14.24 7.14
CA PHE A 658 3.41 13.15 6.36
C PHE A 658 4.39 11.98 6.26
N PHE A 659 3.89 10.78 6.54
CA PHE A 659 4.63 9.52 6.43
C PHE A 659 4.02 8.68 5.32
N ALA A 660 4.72 8.55 4.20
CA ALA A 660 4.40 7.55 3.18
C ALA A 660 5.01 6.23 3.59
N THR A 661 4.18 5.21 3.69
CA THR A 661 4.54 3.82 3.91
C THR A 661 4.24 3.00 2.65
N ASP A 662 4.58 1.72 2.64
CA ASP A 662 4.14 0.78 1.59
C ASP A 662 2.67 0.35 1.70
N LYS A 663 1.92 0.91 2.67
CA LYS A 663 0.48 0.68 2.88
C LYS A 663 -0.34 1.98 2.90
N GLY A 664 0.20 3.10 2.42
CA GLY A 664 -0.48 4.38 2.34
C GLY A 664 0.17 5.50 3.16
N ILE A 665 -0.48 6.65 3.18
CA ILE A 665 0.03 7.88 3.82
C ILE A 665 -0.77 8.16 5.09
N VAL A 666 -0.06 8.51 6.17
CA VAL A 666 -0.65 9.10 7.38
C VAL A 666 0.06 10.40 7.72
N ALA A 667 -0.62 11.30 8.41
CA ALA A 667 -0.06 12.57 8.88
C ALA A 667 -0.16 12.71 10.40
N TYR A 668 0.85 13.36 10.98
CA TYR A 668 0.98 13.68 12.41
C TYR A 668 1.15 15.18 12.63
#